data_b2d7f6651bb1acd1256e5fe856786749
#
_entry.id   b2d7f6651bb1acd1256e5fe856786749
#
_cell.length_a   1.000
_cell.length_b   1.000
_cell.length_c   1.000
_cell.angle_alpha   90.00
_cell.angle_beta   90.00
_cell.angle_gamma   90.00
#
_symmetry.space_group_name_H-M   'P 1'
#
loop_
_entity.id
_entity.type
_entity.pdbx_description
1 polymer ?
#
loop_
_entity_poly.entity_id
_entity_poly.type
_entity_poly.pdbx_seq_one_letter_code
_entity_poly.pdbx_strand_id
1 'polypeptide(L)'
;MASTLFYNSMSLSAAVFSRTHFPIPINKDSPLEFSPCIHYDYHLRSRTRSGQKKCLTEVRATVASPTEAPSAPASTQPKKLRILVAGGGIGGLVFALAAKKKGFDVVVFEKDLSAVRGEGQYRGPIQIQSNALAALEAIDLDVAEEVMRVGCVTGDRINGLVDGVSGTWYVKFDTFTPAVERGLPVTRVISRMTLQQILARAVGEEIIINDSNVVNFEDLGDKVNVILENGQRYEGDLLVGADGIWSKVRKNLFGLNEAVYSGYTCYTGIADFVPADINSVGYRVFLGHKQYFVSSDVGGGKMQWYAFHKESPGGVDSPNGKKERLLKIFEGWCDNVIDLLLTTEEDAILRRDIYDRTPILTWGKGHVTLLGDSVHAMQPNMGQGGCMAIEDGYQLALELDKAWKKSSETGTPVDVASSLRSYENSRRLRVAIIHGMARMAALMASTYKAYLGVGLGPLSFLTKFRIPHPGRVGGRVFIDKAMPLMLSWVLGGNSSKLEGRSPSCRLSDKANDQLRTWFEDDDALERAIDGEWYLIPCGQDNDASQLICLNRDEKNPCIIGSAPHGDVSGISIAIPKPQVSEMHARISYKDGAFYLTDLRSEHGTWIADIEGKRYRVPPNFPARFHPSDAIEIGSQKVAFRVKVMKSSPGSVEKEGILQAA
;
A
#
# COMPACT_ATOMS: atom_id res chain seq x y z
N MET A 1 -28.25 13.60 -18.16
CA MET A 1 -28.46 13.19 -16.76
C MET A 1 -27.18 12.74 -16.02
N ALA A 2 -26.11 12.34 -16.67
CA ALA A 2 -24.86 11.98 -15.99
C ALA A 2 -23.99 13.18 -15.55
N SER A 3 -24.14 14.33 -16.20
CA SER A 3 -23.39 15.56 -15.88
C SER A 3 -23.87 16.28 -14.61
N THR A 4 -25.12 16.14 -14.24
CA THR A 4 -25.73 16.81 -13.09
C THR A 4 -25.39 16.12 -11.75
N LEU A 5 -25.10 14.82 -11.77
CA LEU A 5 -24.69 14.06 -10.58
C LEU A 5 -23.23 14.32 -10.19
N PHE A 6 -22.39 14.67 -11.16
CA PHE A 6 -20.98 15.00 -10.89
C PHE A 6 -20.82 16.36 -10.20
N TYR A 7 -21.68 17.31 -10.51
CA TYR A 7 -21.66 18.65 -9.90
C TYR A 7 -22.17 18.65 -8.45
N ASN A 8 -23.15 17.80 -8.14
CA ASN A 8 -23.72 17.71 -6.78
C ASN A 8 -22.82 16.96 -5.78
N SER A 9 -21.93 16.07 -6.22
CA SER A 9 -20.99 15.39 -5.32
C SER A 9 -19.77 16.24 -4.98
N MET A 10 -19.33 17.12 -5.89
CA MET A 10 -18.26 18.08 -5.62
C MET A 10 -18.71 19.27 -4.75
N SER A 11 -19.97 19.69 -4.85
CA SER A 11 -20.51 20.78 -4.01
C SER A 11 -20.71 20.37 -2.55
N LEU A 12 -20.96 19.09 -2.26
CA LEU A 12 -21.04 18.58 -0.87
C LEU A 12 -19.67 18.48 -0.19
N SER A 13 -18.58 18.24 -0.93
CA SER A 13 -17.23 18.26 -0.37
C SER A 13 -16.71 19.67 -0.08
N ALA A 14 -17.12 20.67 -0.85
CA ALA A 14 -16.74 22.07 -0.63
C ALA A 14 -17.51 22.75 0.52
N ALA A 15 -18.73 22.30 0.81
CA ALA A 15 -19.57 22.90 1.86
C ALA A 15 -19.15 22.53 3.29
N VAL A 16 -18.33 21.50 3.50
CA VAL A 16 -17.85 21.10 4.84
C VAL A 16 -16.64 21.92 5.28
N PHE A 17 -15.94 22.62 4.38
CA PHE A 17 -14.75 23.42 4.71
C PHE A 17 -15.00 24.94 4.84
N SER A 18 -16.24 25.42 4.68
CA SER A 18 -16.51 26.87 4.57
C SER A 18 -17.23 27.51 5.77
N ARG A 19 -17.29 26.91 6.95
CA ARG A 19 -17.90 27.54 8.14
C ARG A 19 -17.14 27.26 9.43
N THR A 20 -16.03 27.94 9.64
CA THR A 20 -15.58 28.39 10.97
C THR A 20 -14.64 29.60 10.79
N HIS A 21 -15.24 30.80 10.67
CA HIS A 21 -14.53 32.03 10.96
C HIS A 21 -14.74 32.36 12.44
N PHE A 22 -13.66 32.33 13.22
CA PHE A 22 -13.55 33.12 14.46
C PHE A 22 -12.47 34.20 14.22
N PRO A 23 -12.72 35.44 14.59
CA PRO A 23 -11.77 36.53 14.41
C PRO A 23 -10.69 36.51 15.50
N ILE A 24 -9.43 36.51 15.10
CA ILE A 24 -8.30 36.80 16.00
C ILE A 24 -7.85 38.25 15.73
N PRO A 25 -7.67 39.08 16.73
CA PRO A 25 -7.23 40.46 16.54
C PRO A 25 -5.75 40.52 16.14
N ILE A 26 -5.46 41.28 15.10
CA ILE A 26 -4.12 41.56 14.60
C ILE A 26 -3.52 42.66 15.48
N ASN A 27 -2.44 42.34 16.18
CA ASN A 27 -1.55 43.34 16.76
C ASN A 27 -0.34 43.52 15.84
N LYS A 28 -0.16 44.74 15.35
CA LYS A 28 0.99 45.18 14.55
C LYS A 28 2.07 45.59 15.51
N ASP A 29 3.31 45.29 15.13
CA ASP A 29 4.59 45.85 15.56
C ASP A 29 5.53 44.84 16.24
N SER A 30 6.41 44.28 15.43
CA SER A 30 7.85 44.10 15.70
C SER A 30 8.55 43.33 14.56
N PRO A 31 9.80 43.66 14.22
CA PRO A 31 10.49 43.19 13.02
C PRO A 31 11.16 41.82 13.20
N LEU A 32 11.18 41.05 12.12
CA LEU A 32 11.85 39.77 11.99
C LEU A 32 13.36 39.93 11.81
N GLU A 33 14.15 39.47 12.77
CA GLU A 33 15.58 39.20 12.58
C GLU A 33 15.80 37.75 12.15
N PHE A 34 16.55 37.60 11.06
CA PHE A 34 17.11 36.32 10.59
C PHE A 34 18.37 36.00 11.37
N SER A 35 18.53 34.80 11.86
CA SER A 35 19.82 34.26 12.29
C SER A 35 20.02 32.82 11.84
N PRO A 36 21.29 32.43 11.53
CA PRO A 36 21.63 31.38 10.60
C PRO A 36 21.86 29.99 11.24
N CYS A 37 21.93 29.03 10.33
CA CYS A 37 22.18 27.59 10.51
C CYS A 37 23.28 27.23 11.53
N ILE A 38 22.99 26.25 12.38
CA ILE A 38 23.98 25.56 13.21
C ILE A 38 24.25 24.18 12.57
N HIS A 39 25.49 23.99 12.14
CA HIS A 39 26.07 22.69 11.80
C HIS A 39 26.31 21.88 13.07
N TYR A 40 25.93 20.60 13.07
CA TYR A 40 26.37 19.63 14.07
C TYR A 40 27.40 18.68 13.45
N ASP A 41 28.62 18.78 13.97
CA ASP A 41 29.70 17.83 13.73
C ASP A 41 29.54 16.60 14.64
N TYR A 42 29.60 15.42 14.07
CA TYR A 42 29.68 14.17 14.79
C TYR A 42 31.15 13.80 15.11
N HIS A 43 31.54 13.89 16.36
CA HIS A 43 32.77 13.27 16.85
C HIS A 43 32.47 11.90 17.49
N LEU A 44 32.96 10.84 16.85
CA LEU A 44 33.12 9.50 17.42
C LEU A 44 34.18 9.52 18.54
N ARG A 45 33.81 9.09 19.74
CA ARG A 45 34.78 8.67 20.76
C ARG A 45 34.50 7.23 21.20
N SER A 46 35.40 6.36 20.80
CA SER A 46 35.56 5.02 21.38
C SER A 46 36.03 5.11 22.84
N ARG A 47 35.46 4.33 23.73
CA ARG A 47 36.03 4.06 25.06
C ARG A 47 36.03 2.56 25.37
N THR A 48 37.23 2.08 25.49
CA THR A 48 37.66 0.78 25.94
C THR A 48 37.29 0.50 27.40
N ARG A 49 36.96 -0.76 27.67
CA ARG A 49 36.78 -1.35 29.02
C ARG A 49 38.14 -1.44 29.75
N SER A 50 38.15 -1.09 31.02
CA SER A 50 39.05 -1.68 31.99
C SER A 50 38.27 -2.02 33.27
N GLY A 51 38.46 -3.24 33.73
CA GLY A 51 37.80 -3.75 34.93
C GLY A 51 38.59 -3.41 36.19
N GLN A 52 37.86 -3.29 37.30
CA GLN A 52 38.45 -3.51 38.62
C GLN A 52 37.44 -4.19 39.56
N LYS A 53 37.88 -5.32 40.06
CA LYS A 53 37.34 -6.02 41.24
C LYS A 53 37.60 -5.20 42.51
N LYS A 54 36.62 -5.06 43.39
CA LYS A 54 36.89 -4.80 44.82
C LYS A 54 35.97 -5.60 45.75
N CYS A 55 36.63 -6.17 46.64
CA CYS A 55 36.52 -6.99 47.80
C CYS A 55 35.34 -6.66 48.76
N LEU A 56 34.76 -7.73 49.27
CA LEU A 56 33.84 -7.78 50.43
C LEU A 56 34.54 -7.39 51.71
N THR A 57 33.91 -6.60 52.55
CA THR A 57 34.18 -6.51 53.97
C THR A 57 32.86 -6.56 54.75
N GLU A 58 32.67 -7.65 55.48
CA GLU A 58 31.61 -7.81 56.48
C GLU A 58 31.85 -6.86 57.65
N VAL A 59 30.77 -6.13 58.03
CA VAL A 59 30.71 -5.49 59.37
C VAL A 59 29.44 -5.99 60.08
N ARG A 60 29.67 -6.79 61.10
CA ARG A 60 28.66 -7.20 62.10
C ARG A 60 28.30 -6.01 62.97
N ALA A 61 27.06 -5.63 63.07
CA ALA A 61 26.55 -4.73 64.10
C ALA A 61 25.32 -5.33 64.80
N THR A 62 25.35 -5.20 66.06
CA THR A 62 24.54 -5.78 67.14
C THR A 62 23.09 -5.24 67.13
N VAL A 63 22.20 -6.13 67.53
CA VAL A 63 20.75 -5.96 67.68
C VAL A 63 20.39 -4.92 68.74
N ALA A 64 19.56 -3.94 68.35
CA ALA A 64 18.68 -3.22 69.30
C ALA A 64 17.26 -3.24 68.69
N SER A 65 16.29 -3.66 69.49
CA SER A 65 14.87 -3.81 69.09
C SER A 65 14.27 -2.46 68.75
N PRO A 66 13.54 -2.34 67.63
CA PRO A 66 12.83 -1.09 67.36
C PRO A 66 11.39 -1.15 67.88
N THR A 67 11.01 -0.08 68.49
CA THR A 67 9.64 0.39 68.77
C THR A 67 8.88 0.45 67.45
N GLU A 68 7.68 -0.08 67.39
CA GLU A 68 6.78 -0.02 66.25
C GLU A 68 6.48 1.44 65.88
N ALA A 69 6.99 1.87 64.70
CA ALA A 69 6.51 3.05 64.01
C ALA A 69 5.26 2.67 63.19
N PRO A 70 4.27 3.56 63.05
CA PRO A 70 3.05 3.25 62.30
C PRO A 70 3.41 2.97 60.83
N SER A 71 2.96 1.83 60.34
CA SER A 71 3.11 1.40 58.95
C SER A 71 2.57 2.48 58.00
N ALA A 72 3.46 3.01 57.17
CA ALA A 72 3.04 3.82 56.00
C ALA A 72 2.00 3.03 55.20
N PRO A 73 0.94 3.69 54.68
CA PRO A 73 -0.05 3.00 53.87
C PRO A 73 0.65 2.35 52.66
N ALA A 74 0.47 1.06 52.53
CA ALA A 74 0.94 0.33 51.35
C ALA A 74 0.45 1.08 50.11
N SER A 75 1.35 1.48 49.23
CA SER A 75 1.02 2.06 47.96
C SER A 75 0.31 0.97 47.15
N THR A 76 -1.01 0.88 47.26
CA THR A 76 -1.84 0.01 46.43
C THR A 76 -1.81 0.57 45.05
N GLN A 77 -0.92 0.02 44.20
CA GLN A 77 -1.02 0.28 42.76
C GLN A 77 -2.45 -0.03 42.30
N PRO A 78 -3.07 0.85 41.49
CA PRO A 78 -4.42 0.61 41.02
C PRO A 78 -4.50 -0.74 40.29
N LYS A 79 -5.55 -1.51 40.57
CA LYS A 79 -5.79 -2.80 39.95
C LYS A 79 -5.81 -2.61 38.44
N LYS A 80 -5.13 -3.49 37.69
CA LYS A 80 -5.22 -3.50 36.22
C LYS A 80 -6.64 -3.76 35.78
N LEU A 81 -7.06 -3.07 34.70
CA LEU A 81 -8.39 -3.24 34.11
C LEU A 81 -8.58 -4.66 33.59
N ARG A 82 -9.78 -5.23 33.83
CA ARG A 82 -10.24 -6.44 33.19
C ARG A 82 -11.02 -6.09 31.93
N ILE A 83 -10.51 -6.54 30.77
CA ILE A 83 -11.00 -6.16 29.46
C ILE A 83 -11.66 -7.37 28.80
N LEU A 84 -12.92 -7.23 28.41
CA LEU A 84 -13.68 -8.23 27.68
C LEU A 84 -13.65 -7.88 26.19
N VAL A 85 -13.30 -8.85 25.33
CA VAL A 85 -13.24 -8.67 23.87
C VAL A 85 -14.22 -9.63 23.20
N ALA A 86 -15.21 -9.08 22.51
CA ALA A 86 -16.15 -9.86 21.71
C ALA A 86 -15.62 -10.00 20.28
N GLY A 87 -15.14 -11.18 19.93
CA GLY A 87 -14.60 -11.55 18.63
C GLY A 87 -13.07 -11.74 18.61
N GLY A 88 -12.63 -12.95 18.26
CA GLY A 88 -11.23 -13.36 18.08
C GLY A 88 -10.75 -13.25 16.62
N GLY A 89 -11.29 -12.32 15.84
CA GLY A 89 -10.76 -11.95 14.54
C GLY A 89 -9.42 -11.20 14.65
N ILE A 90 -8.82 -10.84 13.51
CA ILE A 90 -7.51 -10.16 13.45
C ILE A 90 -7.47 -8.94 14.38
N GLY A 91 -8.48 -8.06 14.30
CA GLY A 91 -8.52 -6.84 15.13
C GLY A 91 -8.62 -7.15 16.63
N GLY A 92 -9.49 -8.08 17.01
CA GLY A 92 -9.68 -8.49 18.42
C GLY A 92 -8.44 -9.15 19.01
N LEU A 93 -7.78 -10.04 18.27
CA LEU A 93 -6.55 -10.69 18.71
C LEU A 93 -5.37 -9.71 18.79
N VAL A 94 -5.24 -8.78 17.84
CA VAL A 94 -4.20 -7.74 17.89
C VAL A 94 -4.40 -6.83 19.09
N PHE A 95 -5.64 -6.42 19.35
CA PHE A 95 -5.94 -5.62 20.56
C PHE A 95 -5.66 -6.41 21.83
N ALA A 96 -6.08 -7.68 21.90
CA ALA A 96 -5.84 -8.54 23.05
C ALA A 96 -4.33 -8.69 23.33
N LEU A 97 -3.52 -8.92 22.29
CA LEU A 97 -2.06 -8.98 22.39
C LEU A 97 -1.49 -7.66 22.90
N ALA A 98 -1.89 -6.53 22.32
CA ALA A 98 -1.41 -5.22 22.72
C ALA A 98 -1.77 -4.89 24.19
N ALA A 99 -2.99 -5.20 24.61
CA ALA A 99 -3.47 -5.01 25.98
C ALA A 99 -2.75 -5.93 26.98
N LYS A 100 -2.55 -7.23 26.64
CA LYS A 100 -1.75 -8.18 27.42
C LYS A 100 -0.32 -7.68 27.62
N LYS A 101 0.35 -7.19 26.56
CA LYS A 101 1.71 -6.62 26.66
C LYS A 101 1.78 -5.38 27.56
N LYS A 102 0.68 -4.65 27.74
CA LYS A 102 0.55 -3.56 28.72
C LYS A 102 0.18 -4.07 30.14
N GLY A 103 -0.01 -5.38 30.30
CA GLY A 103 -0.28 -6.05 31.56
C GLY A 103 -1.74 -5.96 32.00
N PHE A 104 -2.70 -5.70 31.12
CA PHE A 104 -4.14 -5.78 31.42
C PHE A 104 -4.60 -7.23 31.52
N ASP A 105 -5.66 -7.46 32.29
CA ASP A 105 -6.38 -8.76 32.35
C ASP A 105 -7.36 -8.82 31.18
N VAL A 106 -7.12 -9.69 30.21
CA VAL A 106 -7.88 -9.73 28.97
C VAL A 106 -8.58 -11.09 28.83
N VAL A 107 -9.83 -11.07 28.39
CA VAL A 107 -10.59 -12.25 28.00
C VAL A 107 -11.18 -12.03 26.61
N VAL A 108 -10.93 -12.96 25.70
CA VAL A 108 -11.44 -12.92 24.32
C VAL A 108 -12.51 -14.00 24.16
N PHE A 109 -13.70 -13.62 23.70
CA PHE A 109 -14.78 -14.56 23.36
C PHE A 109 -14.82 -14.71 21.84
N GLU A 110 -14.62 -15.94 21.34
CA GLU A 110 -14.69 -16.24 19.92
C GLU A 110 -15.71 -17.35 19.65
N LYS A 111 -16.53 -17.14 18.64
CA LYS A 111 -17.56 -18.10 18.25
C LYS A 111 -16.94 -19.39 17.69
N ASP A 112 -15.93 -19.26 16.86
CA ASP A 112 -15.26 -20.39 16.21
C ASP A 112 -13.87 -19.95 15.73
N LEU A 113 -12.86 -20.29 16.51
CA LEU A 113 -11.47 -19.96 16.20
C LEU A 113 -10.95 -20.76 14.98
N SER A 114 -11.52 -21.91 14.67
CA SER A 114 -11.14 -22.74 13.51
C SER A 114 -11.71 -22.20 12.21
N ALA A 115 -12.85 -21.51 12.32
CA ALA A 115 -13.55 -20.94 11.19
C ALA A 115 -13.44 -19.41 11.18
N VAL A 116 -12.39 -18.83 10.64
CA VAL A 116 -12.37 -17.39 10.40
C VAL A 116 -13.57 -16.99 9.53
N ARG A 117 -14.72 -16.62 10.07
CA ARG A 117 -16.00 -16.25 9.43
C ARG A 117 -16.83 -17.42 8.82
N GLY A 118 -16.74 -18.64 9.33
CA GLY A 118 -17.66 -19.73 8.94
C GLY A 118 -17.50 -20.28 7.51
N GLU A 119 -16.37 -20.10 6.85
CA GLU A 119 -16.21 -20.38 5.42
C GLU A 119 -15.11 -21.39 5.07
N GLY A 120 -14.62 -22.18 6.03
CA GLY A 120 -13.66 -23.26 5.78
C GLY A 120 -12.25 -22.81 5.34
N GLN A 121 -11.46 -23.75 4.86
CA GLN A 121 -10.02 -23.59 4.57
C GLN A 121 -9.70 -22.75 3.32
N TYR A 122 -10.67 -22.41 2.50
CA TYR A 122 -10.48 -21.66 1.22
C TYR A 122 -10.53 -20.14 1.38
N ARG A 123 -10.20 -19.62 2.54
CA ARG A 123 -10.22 -18.16 2.75
C ARG A 123 -9.05 -17.51 2.10
N GLY A 124 -9.38 -16.58 1.23
CA GLY A 124 -8.40 -15.80 0.53
C GLY A 124 -7.37 -15.18 1.48
N PRO A 125 -6.10 -15.10 1.08
CA PRO A 125 -5.07 -14.38 1.80
C PRO A 125 -5.48 -12.94 2.08
N ILE A 126 -4.76 -12.29 2.98
CA ILE A 126 -4.94 -10.89 3.32
C ILE A 126 -3.63 -10.15 3.04
N GLN A 127 -3.74 -8.97 2.46
CA GLN A 127 -2.63 -8.05 2.33
C GLN A 127 -2.44 -7.30 3.65
N ILE A 128 -1.24 -7.39 4.22
CA ILE A 128 -0.81 -6.61 5.38
C ILE A 128 0.18 -5.58 4.90
N GLN A 129 -0.27 -4.32 4.88
CA GLN A 129 0.51 -3.21 4.35
C GLN A 129 1.45 -2.62 5.42
N SER A 130 2.37 -1.80 4.99
CA SER A 130 3.46 -1.23 5.81
C SER A 130 2.99 -0.59 7.11
N ASN A 131 1.87 0.14 7.09
CA ASN A 131 1.26 0.76 8.27
C ASN A 131 0.84 -0.26 9.33
N ALA A 132 0.26 -1.37 8.92
CA ALA A 132 -0.19 -2.42 9.84
C ALA A 132 0.98 -3.27 10.36
N LEU A 133 1.96 -3.58 9.51
CA LEU A 133 3.18 -4.27 9.93
C LEU A 133 3.95 -3.44 10.96
N ALA A 134 4.07 -2.12 10.75
CA ALA A 134 4.69 -1.22 11.70
C ALA A 134 3.94 -1.15 13.04
N ALA A 135 2.61 -1.23 13.02
CA ALA A 135 1.81 -1.31 14.25
C ALA A 135 2.03 -2.65 14.98
N LEU A 136 2.16 -3.77 14.24
CA LEU A 136 2.51 -5.06 14.83
C LEU A 136 3.91 -5.04 15.46
N GLU A 137 4.93 -4.46 14.80
CA GLU A 137 6.27 -4.28 15.37
C GLU A 137 6.23 -3.47 16.68
N ALA A 138 5.38 -2.43 16.74
CA ALA A 138 5.23 -1.62 17.93
C ALA A 138 4.53 -2.37 19.10
N ILE A 139 3.74 -3.40 18.80
CA ILE A 139 3.07 -4.26 19.79
C ILE A 139 4.01 -5.38 20.26
N ASP A 140 4.54 -6.14 19.29
CA ASP A 140 5.36 -7.33 19.52
C ASP A 140 6.24 -7.59 18.30
N LEU A 141 7.56 -7.43 18.49
CA LEU A 141 8.52 -7.58 17.41
C LEU A 141 8.59 -9.02 16.90
N ASP A 142 8.55 -10.00 17.79
CA ASP A 142 8.65 -11.43 17.42
C ASP A 142 7.45 -11.85 16.56
N VAL A 143 6.25 -11.40 16.92
CA VAL A 143 5.03 -11.62 16.14
C VAL A 143 5.12 -10.96 14.78
N ALA A 144 5.59 -9.71 14.71
CA ALA A 144 5.75 -9.00 13.46
C ALA A 144 6.78 -9.68 12.55
N GLU A 145 7.92 -10.10 13.09
CA GLU A 145 8.95 -10.84 12.34
C GLU A 145 8.43 -12.18 11.83
N GLU A 146 7.66 -12.92 12.63
CA GLU A 146 7.02 -14.15 12.18
C GLU A 146 6.05 -13.92 11.04
N VAL A 147 5.18 -12.91 11.14
CA VAL A 147 4.25 -12.52 10.07
C VAL A 147 5.02 -12.13 8.81
N MET A 148 6.11 -11.39 8.96
CA MET A 148 6.95 -10.98 7.85
C MET A 148 7.71 -12.14 7.21
N ARG A 149 8.16 -13.10 7.97
CA ARG A 149 8.88 -14.30 7.49
C ARG A 149 7.98 -15.25 6.71
N VAL A 150 6.73 -15.43 7.15
CA VAL A 150 5.76 -16.34 6.52
C VAL A 150 5.03 -15.71 5.35
N GLY A 151 4.83 -14.38 5.38
CA GLY A 151 4.13 -13.65 4.34
C GLY A 151 4.94 -13.50 3.05
N CYS A 152 4.26 -13.63 1.90
CA CYS A 152 4.82 -13.36 0.58
C CYS A 152 5.01 -11.85 0.39
N VAL A 153 6.22 -11.40 0.07
CA VAL A 153 6.50 -9.99 -0.23
C VAL A 153 5.90 -9.63 -1.58
N THR A 154 5.08 -8.60 -1.63
CA THR A 154 4.49 -8.08 -2.86
C THR A 154 4.75 -6.59 -3.04
N GLY A 155 5.14 -5.91 -1.97
CA GLY A 155 5.38 -4.48 -1.97
C GLY A 155 6.68 -4.05 -2.65
N ASP A 156 7.59 -4.96 -2.91
CA ASP A 156 8.89 -4.75 -3.58
C ASP A 156 8.82 -4.90 -5.11
N ARG A 157 7.65 -5.17 -5.65
CA ARG A 157 7.41 -5.39 -7.07
C ARG A 157 6.43 -4.37 -7.63
N ILE A 158 6.29 -4.34 -8.95
CA ILE A 158 5.34 -3.48 -9.65
C ILE A 158 3.92 -3.81 -9.19
N ASN A 159 3.21 -2.78 -8.79
CA ASN A 159 1.77 -2.81 -8.52
C ASN A 159 1.08 -1.85 -9.48
N GLY A 160 -0.15 -2.11 -9.88
CA GLY A 160 -0.81 -1.13 -10.72
C GLY A 160 -2.15 -1.55 -11.32
N LEU A 161 -2.60 -0.70 -12.23
CA LEU A 161 -3.87 -0.80 -12.92
C LEU A 161 -3.62 -1.17 -14.38
N VAL A 162 -4.39 -2.13 -14.87
CA VAL A 162 -4.26 -2.72 -16.22
C VAL A 162 -5.61 -2.63 -16.92
N ASP A 163 -5.63 -2.41 -18.21
CA ASP A 163 -6.85 -2.57 -19.02
C ASP A 163 -7.24 -4.04 -19.09
N GLY A 164 -8.44 -4.39 -18.66
CA GLY A 164 -8.88 -5.79 -18.52
C GLY A 164 -8.97 -6.55 -19.83
N VAL A 165 -9.23 -5.86 -20.94
CA VAL A 165 -9.38 -6.48 -22.27
C VAL A 165 -8.03 -6.61 -22.97
N SER A 166 -7.26 -5.54 -23.01
CA SER A 166 -5.99 -5.53 -23.75
C SER A 166 -4.79 -6.03 -22.94
N GLY A 167 -4.90 -6.12 -21.62
CA GLY A 167 -3.76 -6.44 -20.75
C GLY A 167 -2.72 -5.32 -20.63
N THR A 168 -2.96 -4.15 -21.25
CA THR A 168 -1.99 -3.05 -21.23
C THR A 168 -2.03 -2.27 -19.92
N TRP A 169 -0.85 -1.86 -19.42
CA TRP A 169 -0.77 -1.05 -18.22
C TRP A 169 -1.42 0.32 -18.41
N TYR A 170 -2.33 0.64 -17.47
CA TYR A 170 -2.92 1.96 -17.37
C TYR A 170 -2.09 2.88 -16.47
N VAL A 171 -1.73 2.39 -15.28
CA VAL A 171 -0.87 3.07 -14.31
C VAL A 171 -0.07 2.01 -13.53
N LYS A 172 1.22 2.25 -13.35
CA LYS A 172 2.07 1.51 -12.41
C LYS A 172 2.29 2.41 -11.19
N PHE A 173 2.33 1.84 -9.99
CA PHE A 173 2.65 2.58 -8.77
C PHE A 173 3.60 1.80 -7.87
N ASP A 174 4.43 2.54 -7.19
CA ASP A 174 5.46 2.05 -6.30
C ASP A 174 4.95 2.09 -4.86
N THR A 175 4.94 0.95 -4.19
CA THR A 175 4.61 0.81 -2.77
C THR A 175 5.85 0.58 -1.92
N PHE A 176 7.00 0.35 -2.54
CA PHE A 176 8.26 0.05 -1.89
C PHE A 176 8.99 1.31 -1.40
N THR A 177 9.27 2.25 -2.30
CA THR A 177 9.99 3.48 -1.97
C THR A 177 9.36 4.24 -0.79
N PRO A 178 8.02 4.50 -0.75
CA PRO A 178 7.42 5.18 0.40
C PRO A 178 7.56 4.42 1.73
N ALA A 179 7.63 3.09 1.69
CA ALA A 179 7.84 2.27 2.89
C ALA A 179 9.29 2.39 3.37
N VAL A 180 10.25 2.24 2.46
CA VAL A 180 11.69 2.26 2.74
C VAL A 180 12.15 3.62 3.24
N GLU A 181 11.78 4.72 2.56
CA GLU A 181 12.09 6.10 2.96
C GLU A 181 11.66 6.42 4.39
N ARG A 182 10.63 5.71 4.89
CA ARG A 182 10.12 5.87 6.25
C ARG A 182 10.61 4.79 7.22
N GLY A 183 11.49 3.89 6.78
CA GLY A 183 11.94 2.76 7.59
C GLY A 183 10.80 1.82 8.00
N LEU A 184 9.80 1.63 7.13
CA LEU A 184 8.63 0.78 7.38
C LEU A 184 8.84 -0.61 6.76
N PRO A 185 8.27 -1.67 7.36
CA PRO A 185 8.23 -2.98 6.74
C PRO A 185 7.52 -2.95 5.39
N VAL A 186 8.02 -3.74 4.44
CA VAL A 186 7.44 -3.83 3.09
C VAL A 186 6.16 -4.67 3.12
N THR A 187 5.14 -4.24 2.39
CA THR A 187 3.83 -4.89 2.26
C THR A 187 3.94 -6.37 1.89
N ARG A 188 3.14 -7.21 2.55
CA ARG A 188 3.08 -8.65 2.35
C ARG A 188 1.66 -9.17 2.19
N VAL A 189 1.56 -10.34 1.60
CA VAL A 189 0.32 -11.13 1.54
C VAL A 189 0.51 -12.40 2.36
N ILE A 190 -0.43 -12.69 3.25
CA ILE A 190 -0.39 -13.84 4.14
C ILE A 190 -1.76 -14.52 4.21
N SER A 191 -1.80 -15.83 4.40
CA SER A 191 -3.04 -16.54 4.69
C SER A 191 -3.73 -15.97 5.94
N ARG A 192 -5.03 -15.70 5.87
CA ARG A 192 -5.80 -15.24 7.05
C ARG A 192 -5.73 -16.23 8.19
N MET A 193 -5.78 -17.53 7.88
CA MET A 193 -5.66 -18.60 8.89
C MET A 193 -4.30 -18.54 9.58
N THR A 194 -3.23 -18.46 8.80
CA THR A 194 -1.86 -18.38 9.34
C THR A 194 -1.67 -17.15 10.22
N LEU A 195 -2.14 -15.98 9.76
CA LEU A 195 -2.07 -14.75 10.56
C LEU A 195 -2.85 -14.89 11.88
N GLN A 196 -4.07 -15.45 11.84
CA GLN A 196 -4.88 -15.66 13.03
C GLN A 196 -4.22 -16.65 14.01
N GLN A 197 -3.64 -17.74 13.50
CA GLN A 197 -2.91 -18.72 14.32
C GLN A 197 -1.69 -18.11 15.01
N ILE A 198 -0.91 -17.29 14.30
CA ILE A 198 0.23 -16.56 14.86
C ILE A 198 -0.26 -15.65 16.01
N LEU A 199 -1.30 -14.88 15.77
CA LEU A 199 -1.87 -13.95 16.76
C LEU A 199 -2.48 -14.69 17.95
N ALA A 200 -3.27 -15.74 17.72
CA ALA A 200 -3.91 -16.51 18.79
C ALA A 200 -2.86 -17.17 19.70
N ARG A 201 -1.81 -17.76 19.12
CA ARG A 201 -0.71 -18.33 19.88
C ARG A 201 0.03 -17.26 20.72
N ALA A 202 0.25 -16.06 20.18
CA ALA A 202 0.89 -14.96 20.90
C ALA A 202 0.02 -14.39 22.02
N VAL A 203 -1.29 -14.35 21.82
CA VAL A 203 -2.28 -13.99 22.86
C VAL A 203 -2.27 -15.02 23.97
N GLY A 204 -2.29 -16.32 23.65
CA GLY A 204 -2.34 -17.45 24.56
C GLY A 204 -3.74 -18.05 24.64
N GLU A 205 -3.79 -19.37 24.66
CA GLU A 205 -5.07 -20.13 24.68
C GLU A 205 -5.87 -19.86 25.96
N GLU A 206 -5.21 -19.59 27.07
CA GLU A 206 -5.82 -19.29 28.37
C GLU A 206 -6.66 -18.00 28.37
N ILE A 207 -6.41 -17.10 27.43
CA ILE A 207 -7.13 -15.82 27.28
C ILE A 207 -8.34 -15.96 26.33
N ILE A 208 -8.33 -16.95 25.45
CA ILE A 208 -9.33 -17.12 24.41
C ILE A 208 -10.35 -18.20 24.82
N ILE A 209 -11.60 -17.78 25.00
CA ILE A 209 -12.72 -18.70 25.24
C ILE A 209 -13.39 -18.95 23.88
N ASN A 210 -13.06 -20.10 23.28
CA ASN A 210 -13.65 -20.55 22.02
C ASN A 210 -15.12 -21.02 22.23
N ASP A 211 -15.86 -21.27 21.15
CA ASP A 211 -17.28 -21.63 21.15
C ASP A 211 -18.16 -20.66 21.96
N SER A 212 -17.77 -19.41 22.01
CA SER A 212 -18.34 -18.39 22.88
C SER A 212 -18.78 -17.16 22.09
N ASN A 213 -20.05 -17.16 21.70
CA ASN A 213 -20.67 -16.07 20.94
C ASN A 213 -21.31 -15.06 21.90
N VAL A 214 -20.79 -13.83 21.92
CA VAL A 214 -21.37 -12.71 22.66
C VAL A 214 -22.67 -12.28 21.98
N VAL A 215 -23.78 -12.32 22.71
CA VAL A 215 -25.10 -11.96 22.17
C VAL A 215 -25.64 -10.66 22.74
N ASN A 216 -25.26 -10.31 23.97
CA ASN A 216 -25.71 -9.09 24.64
C ASN A 216 -24.68 -8.61 25.66
N PHE A 217 -24.87 -7.39 26.17
CA PHE A 217 -24.14 -6.84 27.29
C PHE A 217 -25.00 -5.85 28.11
N GLU A 218 -24.60 -5.61 29.34
CA GLU A 218 -25.20 -4.63 30.26
C GLU A 218 -24.08 -3.71 30.76
N ASP A 219 -24.16 -2.41 30.48
CA ASP A 219 -23.24 -1.40 31.03
C ASP A 219 -23.82 -0.87 32.35
N LEU A 220 -23.14 -1.16 33.46
CA LEU A 220 -23.57 -0.81 34.81
C LEU A 220 -22.99 0.54 35.28
N GLY A 221 -22.22 1.22 34.41
CA GLY A 221 -21.61 2.52 34.68
C GLY A 221 -20.18 2.43 35.21
N ASP A 222 -19.82 1.44 35.99
CA ASP A 222 -18.47 1.16 36.49
C ASP A 222 -17.94 -0.20 36.00
N LYS A 223 -18.85 -1.09 35.58
CA LYS A 223 -18.58 -2.42 35.07
C LYS A 223 -19.45 -2.73 33.87
N VAL A 224 -19.03 -3.72 33.10
CA VAL A 224 -19.78 -4.27 31.98
C VAL A 224 -19.97 -5.77 32.18
N ASN A 225 -21.21 -6.26 32.06
CA ASN A 225 -21.53 -7.67 32.00
C ASN A 225 -21.75 -8.10 30.55
N VAL A 226 -20.98 -9.06 30.07
CA VAL A 226 -21.16 -9.71 28.77
C VAL A 226 -22.01 -10.96 28.94
N ILE A 227 -22.96 -11.18 28.02
CA ILE A 227 -23.85 -12.32 28.00
C ILE A 227 -23.57 -13.15 26.76
N LEU A 228 -23.20 -14.41 26.96
CA LEU A 228 -22.96 -15.38 25.90
C LEU A 228 -24.25 -16.07 25.44
N GLU A 229 -24.21 -16.69 24.26
CA GLU A 229 -25.35 -17.42 23.66
C GLU A 229 -25.80 -18.58 24.53
N ASN A 230 -24.90 -19.21 25.28
CA ASN A 230 -25.22 -20.29 26.26
C ASN A 230 -25.74 -19.77 27.61
N GLY A 231 -25.92 -18.44 27.76
CA GLY A 231 -26.44 -17.81 28.98
C GLY A 231 -25.37 -17.49 30.04
N GLN A 232 -24.12 -17.87 29.84
CA GLN A 232 -23.03 -17.50 30.76
C GLN A 232 -22.81 -15.99 30.74
N ARG A 233 -22.40 -15.45 31.93
CA ARG A 233 -22.13 -14.03 32.13
C ARG A 233 -20.71 -13.82 32.60
N TYR A 234 -20.08 -12.78 32.09
CA TYR A 234 -18.72 -12.37 32.46
C TYR A 234 -18.69 -10.88 32.76
N GLU A 235 -18.10 -10.53 33.90
CA GLU A 235 -17.94 -9.16 34.33
C GLU A 235 -16.53 -8.63 33.98
N GLY A 236 -16.45 -7.39 33.52
CA GLY A 236 -15.21 -6.68 33.24
C GLY A 236 -15.35 -5.17 33.45
N ASP A 237 -14.24 -4.45 33.35
CA ASP A 237 -14.20 -3.00 33.47
C ASP A 237 -14.56 -2.31 32.13
N LEU A 238 -14.44 -3.06 31.01
CA LEU A 238 -14.61 -2.53 29.65
C LEU A 238 -14.93 -3.67 28.68
N LEU A 239 -15.80 -3.42 27.71
CA LEU A 239 -16.09 -4.30 26.57
C LEU A 239 -15.61 -3.69 25.26
N VAL A 240 -14.86 -4.46 24.49
CA VAL A 240 -14.46 -4.13 23.11
C VAL A 240 -15.18 -5.04 22.12
N GLY A 241 -16.06 -4.47 21.31
CA GLY A 241 -16.76 -5.19 20.25
C GLY A 241 -15.88 -5.27 18.99
N ALA A 242 -15.30 -6.44 18.73
CA ALA A 242 -14.49 -6.77 17.55
C ALA A 242 -15.13 -7.91 16.72
N ASP A 243 -16.45 -8.02 16.79
CA ASP A 243 -17.31 -9.11 16.27
C ASP A 243 -17.71 -8.94 14.79
N GLY A 244 -16.99 -8.09 14.06
CA GLY A 244 -17.03 -7.97 12.61
C GLY A 244 -18.23 -7.19 12.07
N ILE A 245 -18.42 -7.22 10.75
CA ILE A 245 -19.42 -6.40 10.04
C ILE A 245 -20.86 -6.62 10.55
N TRP A 246 -21.19 -7.84 11.03
CA TRP A 246 -22.49 -8.19 11.57
C TRP A 246 -22.57 -8.08 13.10
N SER A 247 -21.80 -7.18 13.67
CA SER A 247 -21.61 -6.97 15.10
C SER A 247 -22.91 -6.89 15.88
N LYS A 248 -23.04 -7.78 16.88
CA LYS A 248 -24.11 -7.76 17.87
C LYS A 248 -23.88 -6.67 18.91
N VAL A 249 -22.61 -6.42 19.29
CA VAL A 249 -22.25 -5.34 20.20
C VAL A 249 -22.67 -3.99 19.62
N ARG A 250 -22.37 -3.72 18.34
CA ARG A 250 -22.81 -2.52 17.63
C ARG A 250 -24.34 -2.38 17.62
N LYS A 251 -25.03 -3.47 17.30
CA LYS A 251 -26.50 -3.48 17.27
C LYS A 251 -27.09 -3.08 18.62
N ASN A 252 -26.52 -3.59 19.71
CA ASN A 252 -27.00 -3.29 21.06
C ASN A 252 -26.66 -1.86 21.48
N LEU A 253 -25.50 -1.30 21.04
CA LEU A 253 -25.11 0.10 21.32
C LEU A 253 -25.97 1.13 20.61
N PHE A 254 -26.24 0.92 19.32
CA PHE A 254 -26.77 1.94 18.41
C PHE A 254 -28.09 1.57 17.74
N GLY A 255 -28.66 0.41 18.06
CA GLY A 255 -29.84 -0.13 17.39
C GLY A 255 -29.55 -0.77 16.03
N LEU A 256 -30.62 -1.08 15.31
CA LEU A 256 -30.52 -1.65 13.96
C LEU A 256 -29.92 -0.60 13.00
N ASN A 257 -28.75 -0.92 12.51
CA ASN A 257 -28.09 -0.19 11.43
C ASN A 257 -27.46 -1.24 10.51
N GLU A 258 -28.09 -1.46 9.36
CA GLU A 258 -27.69 -2.51 8.44
C GLU A 258 -26.42 -2.14 7.66
N ALA A 259 -25.64 -3.15 7.27
CA ALA A 259 -24.56 -2.98 6.34
C ALA A 259 -25.14 -2.66 4.94
N VAL A 260 -24.46 -1.81 4.20
CA VAL A 260 -24.88 -1.36 2.87
C VAL A 260 -24.27 -2.28 1.83
N TYR A 261 -25.12 -2.83 0.96
CA TYR A 261 -24.63 -3.58 -0.19
C TYR A 261 -23.96 -2.64 -1.19
N SER A 262 -22.74 -2.98 -1.62
CA SER A 262 -21.94 -2.13 -2.52
C SER A 262 -22.43 -2.11 -3.98
N GLY A 263 -23.32 -3.02 -4.35
CA GLY A 263 -23.74 -3.26 -5.72
C GLY A 263 -22.86 -4.27 -6.48
N TYR A 264 -21.91 -4.91 -5.78
CA TYR A 264 -20.98 -5.86 -6.38
C TYR A 264 -20.97 -7.20 -5.64
N THR A 265 -20.99 -8.26 -6.44
CA THR A 265 -20.62 -9.62 -6.00
C THR A 265 -19.15 -9.86 -6.36
N CYS A 266 -18.46 -10.55 -5.49
CA CYS A 266 -17.06 -10.91 -5.63
C CYS A 266 -16.92 -12.44 -5.63
N TYR A 267 -16.26 -12.96 -6.63
CA TYR A 267 -15.71 -14.32 -6.61
C TYR A 267 -14.23 -14.24 -6.27
N THR A 268 -13.73 -15.23 -5.57
CA THR A 268 -12.32 -15.36 -5.24
C THR A 268 -11.86 -16.80 -5.38
N GLY A 269 -10.65 -16.99 -5.85
CA GLY A 269 -10.00 -18.29 -5.95
C GLY A 269 -8.50 -18.18 -5.78
N ILE A 270 -7.87 -19.32 -5.58
CA ILE A 270 -6.42 -19.48 -5.58
C ILE A 270 -6.10 -20.47 -6.71
N ALA A 271 -5.31 -20.00 -7.68
CA ALA A 271 -4.87 -20.81 -8.81
C ALA A 271 -3.46 -21.35 -8.57
N ASP A 272 -3.21 -22.59 -8.89
CA ASP A 272 -1.88 -23.21 -8.99
C ASP A 272 -1.23 -22.80 -10.33
N PHE A 273 -1.04 -21.50 -10.49
CA PHE A 273 -0.52 -20.88 -11.70
C PHE A 273 0.11 -19.54 -11.35
N VAL A 274 1.23 -19.24 -11.98
CA VAL A 274 1.89 -17.92 -11.90
C VAL A 274 2.17 -17.39 -13.29
N PRO A 275 1.86 -16.11 -13.58
CA PRO A 275 2.24 -15.45 -14.82
C PRO A 275 3.76 -15.41 -15.00
N ALA A 276 4.23 -15.35 -16.24
CA ALA A 276 5.67 -15.32 -16.57
C ALA A 276 6.41 -14.12 -15.95
N ASP A 277 5.71 -13.02 -15.67
CA ASP A 277 6.25 -11.79 -15.07
C ASP A 277 6.08 -11.70 -13.55
N ILE A 278 5.81 -12.82 -12.87
CA ILE A 278 5.59 -12.87 -11.42
C ILE A 278 6.75 -12.29 -10.60
N ASN A 279 7.97 -12.40 -11.09
CA ASN A 279 9.15 -11.86 -10.43
C ASN A 279 9.20 -10.33 -10.44
N SER A 280 8.50 -9.69 -11.39
CA SER A 280 8.45 -8.24 -11.54
C SER A 280 7.14 -7.63 -11.05
N VAL A 281 6.05 -8.40 -10.97
CA VAL A 281 4.71 -7.90 -10.68
C VAL A 281 4.12 -8.59 -9.46
N GLY A 282 3.84 -7.80 -8.40
CA GLY A 282 3.25 -8.32 -7.16
C GLY A 282 1.73 -8.29 -7.14
N TYR A 283 1.13 -7.28 -7.75
CA TYR A 283 -0.31 -7.03 -7.65
C TYR A 283 -0.84 -6.28 -8.87
N ARG A 284 -1.97 -6.72 -9.43
CA ARG A 284 -2.65 -6.08 -10.57
C ARG A 284 -4.14 -5.92 -10.31
N VAL A 285 -4.68 -4.78 -10.75
CA VAL A 285 -6.12 -4.55 -10.88
C VAL A 285 -6.45 -4.36 -12.35
N PHE A 286 -7.15 -5.31 -12.93
CA PHE A 286 -7.65 -5.25 -14.29
C PHE A 286 -8.97 -4.49 -14.30
N LEU A 287 -9.00 -3.39 -15.03
CA LEU A 287 -10.11 -2.45 -15.07
C LEU A 287 -11.12 -2.79 -16.17
N GLY A 288 -12.41 -2.64 -15.88
CA GLY A 288 -13.47 -2.83 -16.84
C GLY A 288 -14.75 -2.05 -16.55
N HIS A 289 -15.76 -2.20 -17.40
CA HIS A 289 -17.06 -1.55 -17.20
C HIS A 289 -18.02 -2.47 -16.47
N LYS A 290 -18.49 -2.07 -15.28
CA LYS A 290 -19.34 -2.84 -14.36
C LYS A 290 -18.69 -4.10 -13.76
N GLN A 291 -17.41 -4.32 -14.06
CA GLN A 291 -16.64 -5.44 -13.55
C GLN A 291 -15.15 -5.07 -13.49
N TYR A 292 -14.41 -5.70 -12.63
CA TYR A 292 -12.96 -5.60 -12.52
C TYR A 292 -12.40 -6.86 -11.87
N PHE A 293 -11.14 -7.12 -12.13
CA PHE A 293 -10.47 -8.32 -11.64
C PHE A 293 -9.18 -7.92 -10.92
N VAL A 294 -8.81 -8.66 -9.89
CA VAL A 294 -7.59 -8.40 -9.12
C VAL A 294 -6.80 -9.69 -9.04
N SER A 295 -5.50 -9.63 -9.27
CA SER A 295 -4.59 -10.74 -9.03
C SER A 295 -3.44 -10.34 -8.14
N SER A 296 -3.00 -11.25 -7.29
CA SER A 296 -1.89 -11.05 -6.36
C SER A 296 -1.12 -12.34 -6.18
N ASP A 297 0.21 -12.24 -6.16
CA ASP A 297 1.07 -13.33 -5.73
C ASP A 297 0.84 -13.63 -4.24
N VAL A 298 0.75 -14.91 -3.92
CA VAL A 298 0.63 -15.38 -2.53
C VAL A 298 1.78 -16.31 -2.12
N GLY A 299 2.77 -16.44 -2.99
CA GLY A 299 3.92 -17.32 -2.81
C GLY A 299 3.62 -18.78 -3.12
N GLY A 300 4.67 -19.61 -3.15
CA GLY A 300 4.56 -21.05 -3.36
C GLY A 300 4.04 -21.44 -4.74
N GLY A 301 4.22 -20.60 -5.77
CA GLY A 301 3.74 -20.86 -7.12
C GLY A 301 2.24 -20.67 -7.31
N LYS A 302 1.57 -19.92 -6.40
CA LYS A 302 0.12 -19.74 -6.41
C LYS A 302 -0.26 -18.27 -6.55
N MET A 303 -1.34 -18.03 -7.30
CA MET A 303 -1.95 -16.70 -7.44
C MET A 303 -3.33 -16.67 -6.80
N GLN A 304 -3.57 -15.66 -5.98
CA GLN A 304 -4.93 -15.31 -5.59
C GLN A 304 -5.54 -14.34 -6.57
N TRP A 305 -6.83 -14.51 -6.82
CA TRP A 305 -7.60 -13.57 -7.60
C TRP A 305 -8.95 -13.24 -6.97
N TYR A 306 -9.46 -12.06 -7.34
CA TYR A 306 -10.79 -11.57 -7.00
C TYR A 306 -11.46 -11.03 -8.26
N ALA A 307 -12.65 -11.55 -8.57
CA ALA A 307 -13.45 -11.15 -9.71
C ALA A 307 -14.71 -10.44 -9.22
N PHE A 308 -14.78 -9.15 -9.46
CA PHE A 308 -15.92 -8.32 -9.06
C PHE A 308 -16.80 -8.02 -10.26
N HIS A 309 -18.09 -8.22 -10.11
CA HIS A 309 -19.07 -7.79 -11.11
C HIS A 309 -20.33 -7.25 -10.46
N LYS A 310 -21.05 -6.39 -11.21
CA LYS A 310 -22.27 -5.77 -10.74
C LYS A 310 -23.43 -6.78 -10.80
N GLU A 311 -24.05 -7.03 -9.66
CA GLU A 311 -25.18 -7.96 -9.51
C GLU A 311 -26.08 -7.53 -8.35
N SER A 312 -27.31 -8.05 -8.28
CA SER A 312 -28.16 -7.93 -7.09
C SER A 312 -27.70 -8.88 -5.98
N PRO A 313 -27.83 -8.50 -4.70
CA PRO A 313 -27.40 -9.37 -3.60
C PRO A 313 -28.24 -10.65 -3.53
N GLY A 314 -27.68 -11.71 -2.92
CA GLY A 314 -28.37 -12.97 -2.66
C GLY A 314 -28.47 -13.91 -3.86
N GLY A 315 -27.74 -13.66 -4.96
CA GLY A 315 -27.67 -14.59 -6.08
C GLY A 315 -27.08 -15.95 -5.69
N VAL A 316 -27.52 -17.02 -6.33
CA VAL A 316 -27.06 -18.40 -6.11
C VAL A 316 -26.53 -18.94 -7.43
N ASP A 317 -25.35 -19.59 -7.39
CA ASP A 317 -24.78 -20.24 -8.55
C ASP A 317 -25.37 -21.64 -8.75
N SER A 318 -25.39 -22.09 -10.01
CA SER A 318 -25.68 -23.49 -10.31
C SER A 318 -24.59 -24.40 -9.69
N PRO A 319 -24.91 -25.60 -9.25
CA PRO A 319 -23.88 -26.56 -8.85
C PRO A 319 -22.83 -26.72 -9.96
N ASN A 320 -21.56 -26.57 -9.61
CA ASN A 320 -20.41 -26.63 -10.55
C ASN A 320 -20.45 -25.63 -11.71
N GLY A 321 -21.19 -24.53 -11.58
CA GLY A 321 -21.36 -23.53 -12.65
C GLY A 321 -20.67 -22.19 -12.43
N LYS A 322 -19.87 -22.03 -11.38
CA LYS A 322 -19.20 -20.75 -11.05
C LYS A 322 -18.13 -20.39 -12.07
N LYS A 323 -17.28 -21.37 -12.45
CA LYS A 323 -16.21 -21.17 -13.45
C LYS A 323 -16.78 -20.80 -14.82
N GLU A 324 -17.78 -21.57 -15.30
CA GLU A 324 -18.46 -21.28 -16.57
C GLU A 324 -19.06 -19.88 -16.58
N ARG A 325 -19.75 -19.51 -15.50
CA ARG A 325 -20.32 -18.18 -15.32
C ARG A 325 -19.26 -17.08 -15.36
N LEU A 326 -18.14 -17.27 -14.67
CA LEU A 326 -17.04 -16.32 -14.65
C LEU A 326 -16.40 -16.16 -16.03
N LEU A 327 -16.14 -17.25 -16.75
CA LEU A 327 -15.63 -17.20 -18.11
C LEU A 327 -16.56 -16.43 -19.05
N LYS A 328 -17.87 -16.55 -18.87
CA LYS A 328 -18.86 -15.75 -19.62
C LYS A 328 -18.87 -14.27 -19.21
N ILE A 329 -18.74 -13.94 -17.91
CA ILE A 329 -18.69 -12.57 -17.41
C ILE A 329 -17.43 -11.85 -17.91
N PHE A 330 -16.29 -12.55 -17.93
CA PHE A 330 -14.99 -12.03 -18.33
C PHE A 330 -14.60 -12.40 -19.78
N GLU A 331 -15.58 -12.79 -20.61
CA GLU A 331 -15.36 -13.09 -22.03
C GLU A 331 -14.67 -11.93 -22.74
N GLY A 332 -13.62 -12.24 -23.51
CA GLY A 332 -12.83 -11.25 -24.25
C GLY A 332 -11.84 -10.45 -23.39
N TRP A 333 -11.64 -10.83 -22.12
CA TRP A 333 -10.56 -10.28 -21.31
C TRP A 333 -9.21 -10.92 -21.64
N CYS A 334 -8.13 -10.27 -21.25
CA CYS A 334 -6.77 -10.73 -21.54
C CYS A 334 -6.46 -12.10 -20.90
N ASP A 335 -5.49 -12.79 -21.50
CA ASP A 335 -5.10 -14.16 -21.12
C ASP A 335 -4.77 -14.29 -19.63
N ASN A 336 -4.11 -13.30 -19.04
CA ASN A 336 -3.80 -13.32 -17.60
C ASN A 336 -5.03 -13.50 -16.69
N VAL A 337 -6.20 -13.00 -17.09
CA VAL A 337 -7.45 -13.17 -16.35
C VAL A 337 -8.07 -14.53 -16.65
N ILE A 338 -8.12 -14.90 -17.93
CA ILE A 338 -8.74 -16.15 -18.39
C ILE A 338 -7.96 -17.36 -17.89
N ASP A 339 -6.63 -17.34 -17.92
CA ASP A 339 -5.78 -18.43 -17.44
C ASP A 339 -5.97 -18.67 -15.93
N LEU A 340 -6.05 -17.61 -15.14
CA LEU A 340 -6.32 -17.73 -13.70
C LEU A 340 -7.69 -18.37 -13.41
N LEU A 341 -8.72 -18.04 -14.20
CA LEU A 341 -10.04 -18.66 -14.07
C LEU A 341 -10.03 -20.12 -14.49
N LEU A 342 -9.37 -20.44 -15.60
CA LEU A 342 -9.28 -21.79 -16.13
C LEU A 342 -8.51 -22.74 -15.21
N THR A 343 -7.41 -22.28 -14.62
CA THR A 343 -6.54 -23.09 -13.76
C THR A 343 -7.03 -23.23 -12.31
N THR A 344 -8.08 -22.49 -11.91
CA THR A 344 -8.66 -22.61 -10.57
C THR A 344 -9.69 -23.74 -10.52
N GLU A 345 -9.62 -24.61 -9.51
CA GLU A 345 -10.61 -25.65 -9.30
C GLU A 345 -11.98 -25.06 -8.90
N GLU A 346 -13.07 -25.69 -9.37
CA GLU A 346 -14.44 -25.19 -9.19
C GLU A 346 -14.83 -25.03 -7.70
N ASP A 347 -14.46 -25.98 -6.87
CA ASP A 347 -14.72 -25.98 -5.43
C ASP A 347 -13.86 -24.97 -4.65
N ALA A 348 -12.72 -24.54 -5.22
CA ALA A 348 -11.89 -23.49 -4.67
C ALA A 348 -12.43 -22.08 -4.95
N ILE A 349 -13.48 -21.96 -5.79
CA ILE A 349 -14.10 -20.67 -6.11
C ILE A 349 -15.17 -20.34 -5.09
N LEU A 350 -14.97 -19.25 -4.34
CA LEU A 350 -15.93 -18.74 -3.35
C LEU A 350 -16.64 -17.50 -3.88
N ARG A 351 -17.95 -17.40 -3.62
CA ARG A 351 -18.80 -16.26 -3.97
C ARG A 351 -19.20 -15.48 -2.73
N ARG A 352 -19.18 -14.17 -2.81
CA ARG A 352 -19.61 -13.27 -1.73
C ARG A 352 -20.21 -11.99 -2.25
N ASP A 353 -21.25 -11.53 -1.61
CA ASP A 353 -21.76 -10.18 -1.76
C ASP A 353 -20.93 -9.21 -0.92
N ILE A 354 -20.54 -8.09 -1.51
CA ILE A 354 -19.70 -7.11 -0.86
C ILE A 354 -20.55 -6.07 -0.15
N TYR A 355 -20.40 -5.99 1.15
CA TYR A 355 -21.04 -5.01 2.01
C TYR A 355 -20.01 -4.10 2.65
N ASP A 356 -20.40 -2.87 2.91
CA ASP A 356 -19.64 -1.94 3.75
C ASP A 356 -20.55 -1.29 4.80
N ARG A 357 -19.96 -0.51 5.70
CA ARG A 357 -20.71 0.27 6.69
C ARG A 357 -20.42 1.74 6.52
N THR A 358 -21.46 2.56 6.48
CA THR A 358 -21.28 4.00 6.49
C THR A 358 -20.53 4.42 7.77
N PRO A 359 -19.46 5.23 7.66
CA PRO A 359 -18.74 5.72 8.82
C PRO A 359 -19.66 6.47 9.79
N ILE A 360 -19.50 6.19 11.09
CA ILE A 360 -20.24 6.82 12.18
C ILE A 360 -19.32 7.71 13.01
N LEU A 361 -19.92 8.72 13.65
CA LEU A 361 -19.14 9.69 14.43
C LEU A 361 -18.78 9.18 15.84
N THR A 362 -19.55 8.26 16.38
CA THR A 362 -19.39 7.71 17.73
C THR A 362 -19.19 6.21 17.65
N TRP A 363 -18.11 5.72 18.24
CA TRP A 363 -17.71 4.30 18.18
C TRP A 363 -18.05 3.53 19.46
N GLY A 364 -18.37 4.24 20.55
CA GLY A 364 -18.69 3.63 21.82
C GLY A 364 -19.58 4.49 22.72
N LYS A 365 -20.08 3.91 23.81
CA LYS A 365 -20.80 4.59 24.89
C LYS A 365 -20.37 3.97 26.22
N GLY A 366 -20.22 4.82 27.27
CA GLY A 366 -19.84 4.36 28.59
C GLY A 366 -18.54 3.57 28.60
N HIS A 367 -18.62 2.31 28.98
CA HIS A 367 -17.50 1.38 29.06
C HIS A 367 -17.48 0.36 27.90
N VAL A 368 -18.16 0.67 26.79
CA VAL A 368 -18.23 -0.20 25.60
C VAL A 368 -17.77 0.55 24.38
N THR A 369 -16.84 -0.01 23.60
CA THR A 369 -16.36 0.53 22.34
C THR A 369 -16.33 -0.53 21.23
N LEU A 370 -16.23 -0.08 19.98
CA LEU A 370 -16.10 -0.93 18.80
C LEU A 370 -14.71 -0.80 18.16
N LEU A 371 -14.29 -1.84 17.45
CA LEU A 371 -12.99 -1.93 16.80
C LEU A 371 -13.11 -2.64 15.44
N GLY A 372 -12.38 -2.15 14.42
CA GLY A 372 -12.30 -2.79 13.10
C GLY A 372 -13.65 -2.87 12.37
N ASP A 373 -13.93 -3.99 11.74
CA ASP A 373 -15.13 -4.18 10.92
C ASP A 373 -16.45 -4.03 11.69
N SER A 374 -16.44 -4.13 13.02
CA SER A 374 -17.63 -3.88 13.83
C SER A 374 -18.10 -2.43 13.75
N VAL A 375 -17.18 -1.51 13.49
CA VAL A 375 -17.46 -0.07 13.37
C VAL A 375 -17.32 0.45 11.94
N HIS A 376 -16.34 0.01 11.16
CA HIS A 376 -15.98 0.64 9.89
C HIS A 376 -15.67 -0.34 8.75
N ALA A 377 -16.39 -1.47 8.69
CA ALA A 377 -16.24 -2.41 7.57
C ALA A 377 -16.26 -1.66 6.24
N MET A 378 -15.26 -1.88 5.42
CA MET A 378 -15.03 -1.16 4.16
C MET A 378 -14.87 -2.09 2.97
N GLN A 379 -15.04 -1.55 1.77
CA GLN A 379 -14.79 -2.30 0.54
C GLN A 379 -13.30 -2.67 0.42
N PRO A 380 -12.97 -3.84 -0.18
CA PRO A 380 -11.60 -4.38 -0.13
C PRO A 380 -10.59 -3.67 -1.03
N ASN A 381 -11.03 -2.69 -1.84
CA ASN A 381 -10.29 -2.08 -2.95
C ASN A 381 -8.97 -1.37 -2.59
N MET A 382 -8.76 -1.05 -1.32
CA MET A 382 -7.52 -0.48 -0.81
C MET A 382 -6.66 -1.47 -0.02
N GLY A 383 -7.15 -2.70 0.23
CA GLY A 383 -6.47 -3.68 1.08
C GLY A 383 -6.30 -3.22 2.55
N GLN A 384 -7.05 -2.19 2.98
CA GLN A 384 -6.81 -1.52 4.27
C GLN A 384 -7.74 -1.96 5.41
N GLY A 385 -8.78 -2.77 5.18
CA GLY A 385 -9.72 -3.14 6.24
C GLY A 385 -9.04 -3.81 7.43
N GLY A 386 -8.27 -4.86 7.19
CA GLY A 386 -7.48 -5.53 8.22
C GLY A 386 -6.38 -4.65 8.80
N CYS A 387 -5.75 -3.81 7.97
CA CYS A 387 -4.72 -2.88 8.41
C CYS A 387 -5.26 -1.83 9.39
N MET A 388 -6.46 -1.30 9.11
CA MET A 388 -7.12 -0.36 10.02
C MET A 388 -7.48 -1.01 11.35
N ALA A 389 -7.96 -2.27 11.34
CA ALA A 389 -8.25 -3.00 12.57
C ALA A 389 -6.99 -3.25 13.43
N ILE A 390 -5.84 -3.50 12.79
CA ILE A 390 -4.54 -3.63 13.48
C ILE A 390 -4.13 -2.29 14.12
N GLU A 391 -4.21 -1.19 13.37
CA GLU A 391 -3.93 0.15 13.92
C GLU A 391 -4.89 0.51 15.06
N ASP A 392 -6.17 0.15 14.96
CA ASP A 392 -7.17 0.37 16.01
C ASP A 392 -6.80 -0.35 17.30
N GLY A 393 -6.44 -1.63 17.20
CA GLY A 393 -6.04 -2.44 18.35
C GLY A 393 -4.83 -1.85 19.08
N TYR A 394 -3.83 -1.41 18.34
CA TYR A 394 -2.67 -0.72 18.90
C TYR A 394 -3.06 0.59 19.59
N GLN A 395 -3.81 1.47 18.90
CA GLN A 395 -4.18 2.78 19.44
C GLN A 395 -5.06 2.69 20.68
N LEU A 396 -6.02 1.76 20.70
CA LEU A 396 -6.90 1.56 21.87
C LEU A 396 -6.08 1.12 23.08
N ALA A 397 -5.15 0.17 22.91
CA ALA A 397 -4.27 -0.28 23.99
C ALA A 397 -3.38 0.84 24.52
N LEU A 398 -2.88 1.74 23.66
CA LEU A 398 -2.11 2.91 24.06
C LEU A 398 -2.92 3.89 24.90
N GLU A 399 -4.14 4.22 24.51
CA GLU A 399 -4.97 5.17 25.24
C GLU A 399 -5.36 4.62 26.61
N LEU A 400 -5.63 3.33 26.71
CA LEU A 400 -5.89 2.67 28.00
C LEU A 400 -4.63 2.65 28.90
N ASP A 401 -3.44 2.39 28.35
CA ASP A 401 -2.18 2.40 29.09
C ASP A 401 -1.85 3.81 29.62
N LYS A 402 -2.06 4.85 28.81
CA LYS A 402 -1.92 6.25 29.25
C LYS A 402 -2.83 6.59 30.44
N ALA A 403 -4.10 6.19 30.36
CA ALA A 403 -5.05 6.44 31.43
C ALA A 403 -4.71 5.65 32.69
N TRP A 404 -4.27 4.42 32.56
CA TRP A 404 -3.85 3.61 33.70
C TRP A 404 -2.59 4.18 34.37
N LYS A 405 -1.58 4.60 33.61
CA LYS A 405 -0.38 5.27 34.14
C LYS A 405 -0.74 6.55 34.88
N LYS A 406 -1.57 7.40 34.27
CA LYS A 406 -2.07 8.62 34.94
C LYS A 406 -2.79 8.31 36.24
N SER A 407 -3.66 7.30 36.25
CA SER A 407 -4.36 6.82 37.45
C SER A 407 -3.37 6.36 38.55
N SER A 408 -2.32 5.63 38.12
CA SER A 408 -1.27 5.17 39.04
C SER A 408 -0.47 6.32 39.68
N GLU A 409 -0.25 7.40 38.92
CA GLU A 409 0.47 8.60 39.39
C GLU A 409 -0.38 9.49 40.27
N THR A 410 -1.68 9.60 39.97
CA THR A 410 -2.59 10.55 40.67
C THR A 410 -3.38 9.91 41.80
N GLY A 411 -3.42 8.56 41.89
CA GLY A 411 -4.27 7.83 42.83
C GLY A 411 -5.77 7.91 42.52
N THR A 412 -6.16 8.43 41.33
CA THR A 412 -7.57 8.52 40.92
C THR A 412 -7.99 7.27 40.16
N PRO A 413 -9.28 6.90 40.11
CA PRO A 413 -9.76 5.79 39.26
C PRO A 413 -9.42 6.00 37.78
N VAL A 414 -9.23 4.91 37.05
CA VAL A 414 -8.99 4.97 35.60
C VAL A 414 -10.22 5.52 34.89
N ASP A 415 -10.06 6.62 34.15
CA ASP A 415 -11.14 7.19 33.33
C ASP A 415 -11.24 6.46 31.99
N VAL A 416 -11.94 5.32 32.00
CA VAL A 416 -12.17 4.47 30.84
C VAL A 416 -12.90 5.24 29.73
N ALA A 417 -13.97 5.94 30.06
CA ALA A 417 -14.80 6.63 29.08
C ALA A 417 -14.04 7.71 28.31
N SER A 418 -13.17 8.48 28.97
CA SER A 418 -12.28 9.45 28.28
C SER A 418 -11.26 8.77 27.40
N SER A 419 -10.70 7.63 27.81
CA SER A 419 -9.74 6.85 27.01
C SER A 419 -10.38 6.35 25.72
N LEU A 420 -11.61 5.83 25.80
CA LEU A 420 -12.36 5.38 24.63
C LEU A 420 -12.65 6.54 23.66
N ARG A 421 -12.99 7.73 24.18
CA ARG A 421 -13.15 8.92 23.32
C ARG A 421 -11.85 9.38 22.68
N SER A 422 -10.73 9.30 23.38
CA SER A 422 -9.40 9.63 22.84
C SER A 422 -9.00 8.67 21.70
N TYR A 423 -9.24 7.38 21.90
CA TYR A 423 -9.10 6.37 20.86
C TYR A 423 -9.95 6.72 19.62
N GLU A 424 -11.24 6.92 19.79
CA GLU A 424 -12.17 7.28 18.72
C GLU A 424 -11.70 8.52 17.94
N ASN A 425 -11.33 9.58 18.65
CA ASN A 425 -10.90 10.84 18.03
C ASN A 425 -9.60 10.70 17.24
N SER A 426 -8.67 9.86 17.69
CA SER A 426 -7.40 9.63 16.98
C SER A 426 -7.56 8.76 15.73
N ARG A 427 -8.61 7.93 15.66
CA ARG A 427 -8.80 6.98 14.56
C ARG A 427 -9.83 7.44 13.51
N ARG A 428 -10.90 8.07 13.96
CA ARG A 428 -12.10 8.36 13.16
C ARG A 428 -11.82 9.02 11.81
N LEU A 429 -11.00 10.10 11.80
CA LEU A 429 -10.73 10.85 10.57
C LEU A 429 -9.93 10.00 9.56
N ARG A 430 -8.88 9.31 10.02
CA ARG A 430 -8.06 8.46 9.17
C ARG A 430 -8.88 7.34 8.54
N VAL A 431 -9.68 6.65 9.35
CA VAL A 431 -10.56 5.57 8.90
C VAL A 431 -11.60 6.07 7.90
N ALA A 432 -12.24 7.22 8.16
CA ALA A 432 -13.23 7.81 7.26
C ALA A 432 -12.64 8.17 5.88
N ILE A 433 -11.43 8.73 5.85
CA ILE A 433 -10.73 9.04 4.60
C ILE A 433 -10.41 7.76 3.83
N ILE A 434 -9.80 6.74 4.48
CA ILE A 434 -9.45 5.47 3.82
C ILE A 434 -10.69 4.74 3.33
N HIS A 435 -11.78 4.75 4.10
CA HIS A 435 -13.06 4.20 3.67
C HIS A 435 -13.61 4.90 2.42
N GLY A 436 -13.55 6.24 2.38
CA GLY A 436 -13.91 7.02 1.20
C GLY A 436 -13.06 6.69 -0.02
N MET A 437 -11.74 6.55 0.18
CA MET A 437 -10.80 6.14 -0.87
C MET A 437 -11.11 4.73 -1.40
N ALA A 438 -11.47 3.77 -0.53
CA ALA A 438 -11.84 2.43 -0.93
C ALA A 438 -13.10 2.42 -1.83
N ARG A 439 -14.12 3.20 -1.48
CA ARG A 439 -15.32 3.38 -2.31
C ARG A 439 -14.98 4.05 -3.65
N MET A 440 -14.12 5.07 -3.64
CA MET A 440 -13.68 5.74 -4.87
C MET A 440 -12.91 4.79 -5.78
N ALA A 441 -11.99 3.98 -5.22
CA ALA A 441 -11.22 2.99 -5.97
C ALA A 441 -12.15 1.95 -6.64
N ALA A 442 -13.18 1.46 -5.93
CA ALA A 442 -14.18 0.55 -6.50
C ALA A 442 -14.95 1.20 -7.67
N LEU A 443 -15.39 2.45 -7.48
CA LEU A 443 -16.08 3.21 -8.51
C LEU A 443 -15.18 3.40 -9.75
N MET A 444 -13.94 3.80 -9.57
CA MET A 444 -13.00 3.99 -10.67
C MET A 444 -12.72 2.68 -11.42
N ALA A 445 -12.49 1.58 -10.71
CA ALA A 445 -12.21 0.29 -11.31
C ALA A 445 -13.38 -0.23 -12.15
N SER A 446 -14.61 0.01 -11.72
CA SER A 446 -15.82 -0.52 -12.33
C SER A 446 -16.51 0.41 -13.33
N THR A 447 -16.09 1.68 -13.42
CA THR A 447 -16.58 2.63 -14.42
C THR A 447 -15.61 2.87 -15.58
N TYR A 448 -14.47 2.18 -15.55
CA TYR A 448 -13.43 2.32 -16.56
C TYR A 448 -13.94 1.97 -17.95
N LYS A 449 -13.64 2.84 -18.91
CA LYS A 449 -13.85 2.63 -20.36
C LYS A 449 -12.61 3.12 -21.10
N ALA A 450 -11.99 2.22 -21.84
CA ALA A 450 -10.78 2.56 -22.60
C ALA A 450 -11.04 3.60 -23.69
N TYR A 451 -12.18 3.47 -24.39
CA TYR A 451 -12.52 4.29 -25.55
C TYR A 451 -13.99 4.73 -25.54
N LEU A 452 -14.25 5.92 -26.08
CA LEU A 452 -15.56 6.34 -26.54
C LEU A 452 -15.73 5.93 -28.01
N GLY A 453 -16.79 5.20 -28.30
CA GLY A 453 -17.23 4.98 -29.67
C GLY A 453 -17.99 6.24 -30.14
N VAL A 454 -17.39 7.02 -31.05
CA VAL A 454 -18.05 8.16 -31.69
C VAL A 454 -18.45 7.72 -33.10
N GLY A 455 -19.76 7.70 -33.37
CA GLY A 455 -20.29 7.48 -34.71
C GLY A 455 -20.62 8.80 -35.39
N LEU A 456 -20.32 8.93 -36.67
CA LEU A 456 -20.67 10.11 -37.47
C LEU A 456 -22.06 9.92 -38.12
N GLY A 457 -23.10 10.50 -37.51
CA GLY A 457 -24.44 10.59 -38.06
C GLY A 457 -25.06 9.27 -38.52
N PRO A 458 -25.80 9.23 -39.64
CA PRO A 458 -26.50 8.04 -40.14
C PRO A 458 -25.56 6.88 -40.52
N LEU A 459 -24.27 7.17 -40.74
CA LEU A 459 -23.23 6.18 -41.07
C LEU A 459 -22.43 5.72 -39.83
N SER A 460 -22.95 5.92 -38.63
CA SER A 460 -22.29 5.57 -37.37
C SER A 460 -21.89 4.10 -37.22
N PHE A 461 -22.55 3.21 -37.98
CA PHE A 461 -22.21 1.78 -38.01
C PHE A 461 -20.94 1.49 -38.86
N LEU A 462 -20.60 2.39 -39.80
CA LEU A 462 -19.41 2.26 -40.66
C LEU A 462 -18.24 3.11 -40.16
N THR A 463 -18.50 4.19 -39.41
CA THR A 463 -17.51 5.18 -39.02
C THR A 463 -17.39 5.29 -37.49
N LYS A 464 -17.07 4.19 -36.82
CA LYS A 464 -16.75 4.19 -35.40
C LYS A 464 -15.29 4.57 -35.16
N PHE A 465 -15.04 5.83 -34.83
CA PHE A 465 -13.74 6.25 -34.36
C PHE A 465 -13.57 5.86 -32.89
N ARG A 466 -12.43 5.23 -32.52
CA ARG A 466 -12.05 4.95 -31.15
C ARG A 466 -11.23 6.13 -30.61
N ILE A 467 -11.87 7.01 -29.87
CA ILE A 467 -11.18 8.11 -29.18
C ILE A 467 -10.92 7.69 -27.74
N PRO A 468 -9.71 7.93 -27.19
CA PRO A 468 -9.46 7.69 -25.77
C PRO A 468 -10.52 8.38 -24.90
N HIS A 469 -11.11 7.65 -23.96
CA HIS A 469 -12.16 8.21 -23.10
C HIS A 469 -11.59 9.37 -22.26
N PRO A 470 -12.19 10.57 -22.24
CA PRO A 470 -11.68 11.72 -21.49
C PRO A 470 -11.43 11.41 -20.01
N GLY A 471 -12.29 10.58 -19.38
CA GLY A 471 -12.10 10.10 -18.03
C GLY A 471 -10.85 9.22 -17.85
N ARG A 472 -10.41 8.50 -18.90
CA ARG A 472 -9.15 7.75 -18.87
C ARG A 472 -7.94 8.70 -18.79
N VAL A 473 -7.94 9.75 -19.60
CA VAL A 473 -6.83 10.71 -19.64
C VAL A 473 -6.79 11.52 -18.35
N GLY A 474 -7.91 12.09 -17.93
CA GLY A 474 -7.99 12.87 -16.69
C GLY A 474 -7.74 12.03 -15.43
N GLY A 475 -8.27 10.81 -15.39
CA GLY A 475 -8.02 9.85 -14.32
C GLY A 475 -6.55 9.47 -14.20
N ARG A 476 -5.87 9.26 -15.32
CA ARG A 476 -4.43 8.97 -15.33
C ARG A 476 -3.62 10.12 -14.75
N VAL A 477 -3.86 11.35 -15.21
CA VAL A 477 -3.16 12.54 -14.69
C VAL A 477 -3.39 12.72 -13.19
N PHE A 478 -4.62 12.49 -12.72
CA PHE A 478 -4.93 12.54 -11.28
C PHE A 478 -4.17 11.48 -10.50
N ILE A 479 -4.16 10.24 -10.97
CA ILE A 479 -3.48 9.12 -10.30
C ILE A 479 -1.96 9.38 -10.28
N ASP A 480 -1.36 9.76 -11.41
CA ASP A 480 0.09 10.04 -11.50
C ASP A 480 0.54 11.15 -10.54
N LYS A 481 -0.31 12.15 -10.26
CA LYS A 481 0.02 13.26 -9.36
C LYS A 481 -0.36 13.01 -7.90
N ALA A 482 -1.54 12.44 -7.66
CA ALA A 482 -2.08 12.27 -6.31
C ALA A 482 -1.68 10.95 -5.65
N MET A 483 -1.46 9.89 -6.44
CA MET A 483 -1.18 8.55 -5.93
C MET A 483 0.08 8.48 -5.04
N PRO A 484 1.24 9.07 -5.41
CA PRO A 484 2.44 9.00 -4.57
C PRO A 484 2.21 9.62 -3.18
N LEU A 485 1.55 10.78 -3.11
CA LEU A 485 1.21 11.45 -1.85
C LEU A 485 0.23 10.62 -1.03
N MET A 486 -0.79 10.08 -1.70
CA MET A 486 -1.80 9.24 -1.08
C MET A 486 -1.19 7.95 -0.53
N LEU A 487 -0.38 7.23 -1.31
CA LEU A 487 0.30 6.01 -0.87
C LEU A 487 1.25 6.30 0.29
N SER A 488 2.05 7.35 0.21
CA SER A 488 2.94 7.76 1.28
C SER A 488 2.18 8.03 2.59
N TRP A 489 1.00 8.66 2.53
CA TRP A 489 0.16 8.89 3.70
C TRP A 489 -0.53 7.61 4.20
N VAL A 490 -1.06 6.78 3.31
CA VAL A 490 -1.73 5.52 3.68
C VAL A 490 -0.75 4.54 4.30
N LEU A 491 0.39 4.30 3.64
CA LEU A 491 1.41 3.34 4.09
C LEU A 491 2.17 3.81 5.32
N GLY A 492 2.34 5.13 5.49
CA GLY A 492 2.98 5.72 6.65
C GLY A 492 2.20 5.57 7.96
N GLY A 493 0.92 5.24 7.88
CA GLY A 493 0.06 5.08 9.06
C GLY A 493 -0.02 6.35 9.91
N ASN A 494 -0.31 6.18 11.17
CA ASN A 494 -0.17 7.21 12.21
C ASN A 494 1.27 7.26 12.76
N SER A 495 2.28 7.02 11.93
CA SER A 495 3.66 6.77 12.38
C SER A 495 4.23 7.90 13.27
N SER A 496 3.84 9.14 13.06
CA SER A 496 4.21 10.27 13.92
C SER A 496 3.52 10.25 15.29
N LYS A 497 2.48 9.41 15.47
CA LYS A 497 1.68 9.27 16.69
C LYS A 497 1.71 7.86 17.26
N LEU A 498 2.40 6.91 16.63
CA LEU A 498 2.63 5.57 17.15
C LEU A 498 3.70 5.65 18.25
N GLU A 499 3.25 5.95 19.47
CA GLU A 499 4.11 5.95 20.65
C GLU A 499 4.61 4.52 20.96
N GLY A 500 5.86 4.40 21.38
CA GLY A 500 6.50 3.11 21.66
C GLY A 500 7.05 2.40 20.43
N ARG A 501 6.85 2.95 19.25
CA ARG A 501 7.53 2.49 18.05
C ARG A 501 9.01 2.78 18.20
N SER A 502 9.85 1.77 18.00
CA SER A 502 11.29 1.99 17.93
C SER A 502 11.60 3.00 16.82
N PRO A 503 12.44 4.02 17.06
CA PRO A 503 12.93 4.92 16.01
C PRO A 503 13.60 4.18 14.85
N SER A 504 14.12 2.99 15.11
CA SER A 504 14.62 2.03 14.13
C SER A 504 13.55 0.95 13.89
N CYS A 505 12.49 1.25 13.13
CA CYS A 505 11.69 0.18 12.55
C CYS A 505 12.61 -0.73 11.76
N ARG A 506 12.85 -1.93 12.29
CA ARG A 506 13.62 -2.94 11.59
C ARG A 506 12.80 -3.47 10.42
N LEU A 507 13.40 -3.47 9.26
CA LEU A 507 13.02 -4.42 8.24
C LEU A 507 13.39 -5.83 8.74
N SER A 508 12.59 -6.84 8.41
CA SER A 508 12.99 -8.23 8.62
C SER A 508 14.30 -8.51 7.87
N ASP A 509 15.07 -9.48 8.31
CA ASP A 509 16.32 -9.87 7.64
C ASP A 509 16.10 -10.15 6.14
N LYS A 510 14.99 -10.81 5.81
CA LYS A 510 14.61 -11.06 4.42
C LYS A 510 14.32 -9.76 3.64
N ALA A 511 13.68 -8.78 4.25
CA ALA A 511 13.41 -7.48 3.61
C ALA A 511 14.69 -6.64 3.49
N ASN A 512 15.61 -6.75 4.46
CA ASN A 512 16.94 -6.13 4.38
C ASN A 512 17.78 -6.76 3.27
N ASP A 513 17.73 -8.08 3.12
CA ASP A 513 18.43 -8.79 2.04
C ASP A 513 17.87 -8.43 0.67
N GLN A 514 16.55 -8.34 0.54
CA GLN A 514 15.88 -7.88 -0.69
C GLN A 514 16.25 -6.43 -1.03
N LEU A 515 16.30 -5.54 -0.03
CA LEU A 515 16.76 -4.17 -0.19
C LEU A 515 18.21 -4.11 -0.66
N ARG A 516 19.09 -4.90 -0.02
CA ARG A 516 20.49 -4.96 -0.40
C ARG A 516 20.67 -5.45 -1.83
N THR A 517 19.98 -6.51 -2.22
CA THR A 517 19.99 -7.03 -3.60
C THR A 517 19.49 -5.97 -4.58
N TRP A 518 18.43 -5.26 -4.23
CA TRP A 518 17.86 -4.21 -5.08
C TRP A 518 18.83 -3.02 -5.23
N PHE A 519 19.49 -2.58 -4.15
CA PHE A 519 20.52 -1.55 -4.23
C PHE A 519 21.77 -2.03 -4.99
N GLU A 520 22.15 -3.31 -4.86
CA GLU A 520 23.24 -3.90 -5.64
C GLU A 520 22.88 -3.95 -7.13
N ASP A 521 21.65 -4.23 -7.48
CA ASP A 521 21.13 -4.19 -8.85
C ASP A 521 21.05 -2.74 -9.38
N ASP A 522 20.64 -1.79 -8.55
CA ASP A 522 20.60 -0.35 -8.89
C ASP A 522 22.02 0.23 -9.03
N ASP A 523 22.93 -0.10 -8.15
CA ASP A 523 24.36 0.20 -8.26
C ASP A 523 25.01 -0.48 -9.47
N ALA A 524 24.55 -1.65 -9.88
CA ALA A 524 24.98 -2.31 -11.10
C ALA A 524 24.43 -1.59 -12.34
N LEU A 525 23.22 -1.08 -12.26
CA LEU A 525 22.60 -0.25 -13.28
C LEU A 525 23.30 1.13 -13.38
N GLU A 526 23.59 1.79 -12.25
CA GLU A 526 24.39 3.04 -12.22
C GLU A 526 25.80 2.83 -12.74
N ARG A 527 26.46 1.72 -12.38
CA ARG A 527 27.77 1.35 -12.94
C ARG A 527 27.71 1.06 -14.43
N ALA A 528 26.59 0.53 -14.94
CA ALA A 528 26.35 0.39 -16.37
C ALA A 528 26.13 1.75 -17.06
N ILE A 529 25.63 2.76 -16.34
CA ILE A 529 25.48 4.14 -16.82
C ILE A 529 26.85 4.84 -16.96
N ASP A 530 27.87 4.40 -16.21
CA ASP A 530 29.25 4.95 -16.27
C ASP A 530 30.05 4.54 -17.51
N GLY A 531 29.52 3.68 -18.37
CA GLY A 531 30.12 3.33 -19.66
C GLY A 531 29.92 4.40 -20.74
N GLU A 532 30.58 4.23 -21.88
CA GLU A 532 30.33 5.04 -23.07
C GLU A 532 29.00 4.63 -23.72
N TRP A 533 28.17 5.60 -24.06
CA TRP A 533 26.86 5.39 -24.65
C TRP A 533 26.95 5.39 -26.16
N TYR A 534 26.35 4.39 -26.80
CA TYR A 534 26.34 4.22 -28.24
C TYR A 534 24.91 4.09 -28.78
N LEU A 535 24.68 4.65 -29.96
CA LEU A 535 23.51 4.36 -30.77
C LEU A 535 23.92 3.30 -31.80
N ILE A 536 23.25 2.15 -31.75
CA ILE A 536 23.46 1.02 -32.66
C ILE A 536 22.29 0.98 -33.64
N PRO A 537 22.52 1.06 -34.94
CA PRO A 537 21.46 0.91 -35.93
C PRO A 537 20.73 -0.42 -35.76
N CYS A 538 19.39 -0.39 -35.63
CA CYS A 538 18.56 -1.59 -35.52
C CYS A 538 17.34 -1.58 -36.45
N GLY A 539 17.10 -0.51 -37.19
CA GLY A 539 16.05 -0.40 -38.21
C GLY A 539 16.42 -1.02 -39.53
N GLN A 540 15.44 -1.44 -40.32
CA GLN A 540 15.67 -2.08 -41.63
C GLN A 540 16.33 -1.17 -42.66
N ASP A 541 16.20 0.15 -42.52
CA ASP A 541 16.72 1.13 -43.47
C ASP A 541 18.05 1.77 -43.03
N ASN A 542 18.64 1.32 -41.91
CA ASN A 542 19.89 1.82 -41.41
C ASN A 542 21.09 1.05 -41.99
N ASP A 543 22.11 1.81 -42.38
CA ASP A 543 23.39 1.21 -42.77
C ASP A 543 24.06 0.62 -41.51
N ALA A 544 24.26 -0.69 -41.48
CA ALA A 544 24.67 -1.45 -40.31
C ALA A 544 26.10 -1.12 -39.79
N SER A 545 26.81 -0.21 -40.45
CA SER A 545 28.25 0.01 -40.23
C SER A 545 28.60 1.16 -39.28
N GLN A 546 27.69 2.01 -38.82
CA GLN A 546 28.03 3.21 -38.06
C GLN A 546 27.57 3.16 -36.60
N LEU A 547 28.47 2.74 -35.73
CA LEU A 547 28.33 2.96 -34.28
C LEU A 547 28.52 4.47 -33.98
N ILE A 548 27.53 5.07 -33.31
CA ILE A 548 27.55 6.47 -32.94
C ILE A 548 27.77 6.58 -31.44
N CYS A 549 28.92 7.11 -31.03
CA CYS A 549 29.21 7.41 -29.64
C CYS A 549 28.53 8.71 -29.23
N LEU A 550 27.77 8.68 -28.13
CA LEU A 550 27.14 9.87 -27.54
C LEU A 550 28.09 10.53 -26.55
N ASN A 551 28.37 11.82 -26.76
CA ASN A 551 29.26 12.58 -25.88
C ASN A 551 28.48 13.06 -24.63
N ARG A 552 29.13 12.97 -23.46
CA ARG A 552 28.61 13.48 -22.18
C ARG A 552 28.95 14.98 -21.97
N ASP A 553 29.11 15.72 -23.03
CA ASP A 553 29.38 17.16 -22.96
C ASP A 553 28.05 17.94 -23.05
N GLU A 554 27.70 18.66 -21.97
CA GLU A 554 26.48 19.49 -21.93
C GLU A 554 26.47 20.61 -22.97
N LYS A 555 27.65 21.05 -23.43
CA LYS A 555 27.82 22.16 -24.37
C LYS A 555 27.74 21.70 -25.84
N ASN A 556 27.96 20.42 -26.10
CA ASN A 556 28.06 19.88 -27.44
C ASN A 556 26.98 18.79 -27.69
N PRO A 557 25.73 19.19 -27.95
CA PRO A 557 24.65 18.22 -28.25
C PRO A 557 24.89 17.54 -29.59
N CYS A 558 24.31 16.35 -29.73
CA CYS A 558 24.27 15.61 -30.99
C CYS A 558 23.01 16.00 -31.78
N ILE A 559 23.18 16.46 -33.03
CA ILE A 559 22.07 16.80 -33.93
C ILE A 559 21.88 15.66 -34.95
N ILE A 560 20.65 15.22 -35.11
CA ILE A 560 20.23 14.19 -36.08
C ILE A 560 19.39 14.87 -37.16
N GLY A 561 19.79 14.70 -38.41
CA GLY A 561 19.05 15.26 -39.54
C GLY A 561 19.33 14.55 -40.86
N SER A 562 18.69 14.99 -41.97
CA SER A 562 18.89 14.38 -43.28
C SER A 562 20.21 14.82 -43.97
N ALA A 563 20.81 15.95 -43.51
CA ALA A 563 22.07 16.48 -43.99
C ALA A 563 23.03 16.80 -42.86
N PRO A 564 24.36 16.79 -43.08
CA PRO A 564 25.34 17.21 -42.09
C PRO A 564 25.26 18.72 -41.83
N HIS A 565 25.25 19.15 -40.59
CA HIS A 565 25.27 20.57 -40.20
C HIS A 565 26.69 21.02 -39.82
N GLY A 566 27.28 21.85 -40.65
CA GLY A 566 28.68 22.31 -40.48
C GLY A 566 28.92 23.45 -39.47
N ASP A 567 27.86 24.15 -39.02
CA ASP A 567 27.97 25.37 -38.21
C ASP A 567 27.58 25.22 -36.73
N VAL A 568 27.24 24.02 -36.30
CA VAL A 568 26.81 23.77 -34.92
C VAL A 568 27.95 23.12 -34.14
N SER A 569 28.32 23.72 -33.02
CA SER A 569 29.23 23.09 -32.06
C SER A 569 28.60 21.81 -31.53
N GLY A 570 29.00 20.63 -32.08
CA GLY A 570 28.44 19.35 -31.68
C GLY A 570 28.62 18.25 -32.73
N ILE A 571 28.21 17.03 -32.40
CA ILE A 571 28.22 15.88 -33.32
C ILE A 571 26.99 15.98 -34.22
N SER A 572 27.21 15.95 -35.55
CA SER A 572 26.11 15.87 -36.53
C SER A 572 25.98 14.46 -37.09
N ILE A 573 24.80 13.88 -36.98
CA ILE A 573 24.45 12.56 -37.54
C ILE A 573 23.57 12.82 -38.76
N ALA A 574 24.11 12.54 -39.95
CA ALA A 574 23.39 12.67 -41.19
C ALA A 574 22.73 11.32 -41.57
N ILE A 575 21.41 11.32 -41.72
CA ILE A 575 20.61 10.18 -42.14
C ILE A 575 19.82 10.59 -43.39
N PRO A 576 20.36 10.41 -44.60
CA PRO A 576 19.75 10.89 -45.85
C PRO A 576 18.57 10.01 -46.27
N LYS A 577 17.47 10.07 -45.52
CA LYS A 577 16.23 9.34 -45.81
C LYS A 577 15.05 10.33 -45.91
N PRO A 578 14.05 10.03 -46.77
CA PRO A 578 12.91 10.93 -47.02
C PRO A 578 12.08 11.28 -45.79
N GLN A 579 12.03 10.36 -44.80
CA GLN A 579 11.30 10.54 -43.55
C GLN A 579 12.09 11.31 -42.49
N VAL A 580 13.33 11.67 -42.74
CA VAL A 580 14.16 12.43 -41.81
C VAL A 580 14.22 13.90 -42.24
N SER A 581 13.75 14.80 -41.42
CA SER A 581 13.80 16.24 -41.67
C SER A 581 15.24 16.75 -41.63
N GLU A 582 15.52 17.89 -42.22
CA GLU A 582 16.87 18.49 -42.26
C GLU A 582 17.46 18.64 -40.86
N MET A 583 16.69 19.20 -39.93
CA MET A 583 16.96 19.16 -38.50
C MET A 583 15.83 18.36 -37.84
N HIS A 584 16.08 17.08 -37.54
CA HIS A 584 15.00 16.19 -37.07
C HIS A 584 14.93 16.12 -35.54
N ALA A 585 16.04 15.80 -34.90
CA ALA A 585 16.12 15.65 -33.45
C ALA A 585 17.46 16.07 -32.88
N ARG A 586 17.47 16.32 -31.58
CA ARG A 586 18.68 16.65 -30.83
C ARG A 586 18.81 15.75 -29.62
N ILE A 587 19.98 15.18 -29.42
CA ILE A 587 20.34 14.47 -28.19
C ILE A 587 21.23 15.38 -27.36
N SER A 588 20.88 15.65 -26.13
CA SER A 588 21.66 16.46 -25.18
C SER A 588 21.93 15.68 -23.91
N TYR A 589 23.07 15.91 -23.30
CA TYR A 589 23.41 15.41 -21.98
C TYR A 589 23.20 16.51 -20.94
N LYS A 590 22.51 16.25 -19.86
CA LYS A 590 22.26 17.20 -18.77
C LYS A 590 21.96 16.47 -17.47
N ASP A 591 22.50 16.97 -16.35
CA ASP A 591 22.23 16.42 -14.99
C ASP A 591 22.44 14.89 -14.91
N GLY A 592 23.49 14.38 -15.55
CA GLY A 592 23.81 12.94 -15.54
C GLY A 592 22.97 12.05 -16.46
N ALA A 593 22.09 12.62 -17.30
CA ALA A 593 21.19 11.86 -18.16
C ALA A 593 21.18 12.37 -19.60
N PHE A 594 20.86 11.48 -20.55
CA PHE A 594 20.63 11.83 -21.96
C PHE A 594 19.16 12.13 -22.23
N TYR A 595 18.91 13.16 -23.03
CA TYR A 595 17.59 13.62 -23.45
C TYR A 595 17.49 13.72 -24.96
N LEU A 596 16.41 13.21 -25.49
CA LEU A 596 16.03 13.32 -26.91
C LEU A 596 14.97 14.41 -27.06
N THR A 597 15.20 15.36 -27.98
CA THR A 597 14.27 16.44 -28.29
C THR A 597 13.94 16.39 -29.78
N ASP A 598 12.66 16.30 -30.12
CA ASP A 598 12.18 16.46 -31.49
C ASP A 598 12.22 17.95 -31.89
N LEU A 599 12.85 18.28 -32.99
CA LEU A 599 13.03 19.66 -33.49
C LEU A 599 11.91 20.09 -34.43
N ARG A 600 10.68 19.69 -34.17
CA ARG A 600 9.49 19.87 -35.03
C ARG A 600 9.62 19.13 -36.36
N SER A 601 10.12 17.92 -36.29
CA SER A 601 10.26 17.08 -37.47
C SER A 601 8.90 16.80 -38.12
N GLU A 602 8.88 16.65 -39.44
CA GLU A 602 7.65 16.38 -40.21
C GLU A 602 7.03 15.04 -39.82
N HIS A 603 7.85 14.02 -39.67
CA HIS A 603 7.41 12.65 -39.42
C HIS A 603 7.47 12.24 -37.92
N GLY A 604 8.04 13.06 -37.04
CA GLY A 604 8.10 12.83 -35.61
C GLY A 604 9.26 11.93 -35.15
N THR A 605 9.49 11.93 -33.84
CA THR A 605 10.51 11.15 -33.16
C THR A 605 9.84 10.30 -32.07
N TRP A 606 10.29 9.05 -31.85
CA TRP A 606 9.77 8.15 -30.82
C TRP A 606 10.89 7.51 -30.02
N ILE A 607 10.56 7.15 -28.78
CA ILE A 607 11.35 6.25 -27.95
C ILE A 607 10.50 4.98 -27.76
N ALA A 608 11.08 3.82 -28.06
CA ALA A 608 10.50 2.53 -27.77
C ALA A 608 11.27 1.91 -26.59
N ASP A 609 10.57 1.57 -25.51
CA ASP A 609 11.17 0.92 -24.35
C ASP A 609 11.54 -0.55 -24.64
N ILE A 610 12.17 -1.20 -23.68
CA ILE A 610 12.59 -2.60 -23.79
C ILE A 610 11.40 -3.57 -24.00
N GLU A 611 10.20 -3.15 -23.61
CA GLU A 611 8.94 -3.90 -23.81
C GLU A 611 8.33 -3.64 -25.21
N GLY A 612 8.98 -2.81 -26.03
CA GLY A 612 8.50 -2.42 -27.36
C GLY A 612 7.38 -1.37 -27.35
N LYS A 613 7.10 -0.73 -26.21
CA LYS A 613 6.10 0.30 -26.12
C LYS A 613 6.66 1.63 -26.60
N ARG A 614 5.95 2.25 -27.55
CA ARG A 614 6.40 3.45 -28.24
C ARG A 614 5.81 4.71 -27.62
N TYR A 615 6.67 5.71 -27.41
CA TYR A 615 6.32 7.04 -26.90
C TYR A 615 6.74 8.09 -27.91
N ARG A 616 5.82 8.91 -28.35
CA ARG A 616 6.16 10.04 -29.20
C ARG A 616 6.84 11.13 -28.36
N VAL A 617 8.00 11.60 -28.81
CA VAL A 617 8.69 12.75 -28.22
C VAL A 617 7.91 14.01 -28.60
N PRO A 618 7.41 14.82 -27.64
CA PRO A 618 6.72 16.05 -27.99
C PRO A 618 7.69 17.05 -28.63
N PRO A 619 7.30 17.77 -29.70
CA PRO A 619 8.17 18.75 -30.33
C PRO A 619 8.69 19.81 -29.35
N ASN A 620 10.00 20.05 -29.37
CA ASN A 620 10.73 20.99 -28.50
C ASN A 620 10.74 20.65 -27.00
N PHE A 621 10.24 19.50 -26.59
CA PHE A 621 10.32 19.04 -25.19
C PHE A 621 11.33 17.89 -25.06
N PRO A 622 12.30 17.98 -24.14
CA PRO A 622 13.28 16.92 -23.94
C PRO A 622 12.61 15.72 -23.24
N ALA A 623 12.78 14.55 -23.83
CA ALA A 623 12.37 13.26 -23.26
C ALA A 623 13.61 12.46 -22.85
N ARG A 624 13.69 12.02 -21.61
CA ARG A 624 14.78 11.15 -21.15
C ARG A 624 14.66 9.77 -21.78
N PHE A 625 15.79 9.20 -22.19
CA PHE A 625 15.87 7.82 -22.65
C PHE A 625 16.92 7.04 -21.84
N HIS A 626 16.85 5.72 -21.86
CA HIS A 626 17.62 4.82 -21.03
C HIS A 626 18.40 3.81 -21.85
N PRO A 627 19.39 3.12 -21.27
CA PRO A 627 20.04 1.98 -21.90
C PRO A 627 19.00 0.94 -22.34
N SER A 628 19.19 0.35 -23.49
CA SER A 628 18.30 -0.61 -24.17
C SER A 628 17.04 -0.05 -24.81
N ASP A 629 16.69 1.22 -24.60
CA ASP A 629 15.65 1.89 -25.39
C ASP A 629 16.02 1.94 -26.87
N ALA A 630 15.02 1.98 -27.75
CA ALA A 630 15.21 2.25 -29.16
C ALA A 630 14.70 3.66 -29.50
N ILE A 631 15.53 4.45 -30.18
CA ILE A 631 15.19 5.77 -30.70
C ILE A 631 14.80 5.62 -32.17
N GLU A 632 13.59 6.04 -32.53
CA GLU A 632 13.09 5.99 -33.89
C GLU A 632 12.97 7.40 -34.48
N ILE A 633 13.55 7.59 -35.66
CA ILE A 633 13.64 8.88 -36.34
C ILE A 633 12.75 8.85 -37.59
N GLY A 634 11.61 9.51 -37.57
CA GLY A 634 10.66 9.59 -38.68
C GLY A 634 9.90 8.27 -38.96
N SER A 635 10.49 7.12 -38.72
CA SER A 635 9.84 5.83 -38.88
C SER A 635 10.56 4.72 -38.10
N GLN A 636 9.88 3.59 -37.89
CA GLN A 636 10.47 2.37 -37.25
C GLN A 636 11.62 1.78 -38.07
N LYS A 637 11.67 2.06 -39.35
CA LYS A 637 12.74 1.57 -40.23
C LYS A 637 14.07 2.29 -39.99
N VAL A 638 14.02 3.50 -39.42
CA VAL A 638 15.19 4.29 -39.02
C VAL A 638 15.23 4.32 -37.49
N ALA A 639 15.77 3.27 -36.93
CA ALA A 639 15.81 3.10 -35.48
C ALA A 639 17.22 2.78 -34.98
N PHE A 640 17.54 3.29 -33.78
CA PHE A 640 18.81 3.07 -33.11
C PHE A 640 18.57 2.56 -31.70
N ARG A 641 19.23 1.48 -31.34
CA ARG A 641 19.21 0.94 -29.98
C ARG A 641 20.30 1.61 -29.14
N VAL A 642 19.93 2.06 -27.97
CA VAL A 642 20.86 2.63 -27.01
C VAL A 642 21.60 1.52 -26.27
N LYS A 643 22.93 1.50 -26.31
CA LYS A 643 23.76 0.53 -25.60
C LYS A 643 24.87 1.24 -24.82
N VAL A 644 25.15 0.77 -23.61
CA VAL A 644 26.27 1.24 -22.79
C VAL A 644 27.36 0.17 -22.80
N MET A 645 28.60 0.57 -23.11
CA MET A 645 29.77 -0.29 -23.10
C MET A 645 30.77 0.21 -22.09
N LYS A 646 31.32 -0.68 -21.27
CA LYS A 646 32.38 -0.32 -20.32
C LYS A 646 33.65 0.04 -21.11
N SER A 647 34.24 1.19 -20.80
CA SER A 647 35.58 1.50 -21.24
C SER A 647 36.55 0.52 -20.57
N SER A 648 37.22 -0.32 -21.33
CA SER A 648 38.31 -1.14 -20.79
C SER A 648 39.46 -0.21 -20.36
N PRO A 649 39.98 -0.30 -19.13
CA PRO A 649 41.16 0.48 -18.76
C PRO A 649 42.38 -0.10 -19.48
N GLY A 650 42.83 0.60 -20.52
CA GLY A 650 44.10 0.30 -21.19
C GLY A 650 43.96 -0.21 -22.63
N SER A 651 43.77 0.75 -23.56
CA SER A 651 44.47 0.73 -24.85
C SER A 651 44.32 2.10 -25.54
N VAL A 652 45.26 2.99 -25.23
CA VAL A 652 45.71 3.93 -26.22
C VAL A 652 46.54 3.11 -27.20
N GLU A 653 45.95 2.72 -28.33
CA GLU A 653 46.69 2.58 -29.60
C GLU A 653 45.68 2.35 -30.74
N LYS A 654 46.02 3.01 -31.78
CA LYS A 654 45.31 3.22 -33.02
C LYS A 654 45.12 1.96 -33.83
N GLU A 655 44.10 2.05 -34.70
CA GLU A 655 43.95 1.38 -35.99
C GLU A 655 43.83 -0.14 -36.03
N GLY A 656 42.72 -0.58 -36.60
CA GLY A 656 42.65 -1.90 -37.19
C GLY A 656 41.27 -2.52 -37.17
N ILE A 657 40.54 -2.33 -38.21
CA ILE A 657 39.61 -3.29 -38.85
C ILE A 657 39.24 -4.48 -37.96
N LEU A 658 38.01 -4.53 -37.54
CA LEU A 658 37.38 -5.80 -37.13
C LEU A 658 36.26 -6.14 -38.11
N GLN A 659 36.59 -7.09 -39.00
CA GLN A 659 35.66 -7.93 -39.70
C GLN A 659 34.91 -8.84 -38.73
N ALA A 660 33.63 -8.92 -38.95
CA ALA A 660 32.67 -10.00 -38.75
C ALA A 660 32.87 -10.98 -37.57
N ALA A 661 31.91 -10.98 -36.64
CA ALA A 661 31.11 -12.17 -36.30
C ALA A 661 29.80 -11.71 -35.63
#